data_3e7e02f26c72c14e877a8a5905adb521
#
_entry.id   3e7e02f26c72c14e877a8a5905adb521
#
_cell.length_a   1.000
_cell.length_b   1.000
_cell.length_c   1.000
_cell.angle_alpha   90.00
_cell.angle_beta   90.00
_cell.angle_gamma   90.00
#
_symmetry.space_group_name_H-M   'P 1'
#
loop_
_entity.id
_entity.type
_entity.pdbx_description
1 polymer ?
#
loop_
_entity_poly.entity_id
_entity_poly.type
_entity_poly.pdbx_seq_one_letter_code
_entity_poly.pdbx_strand_id
1 'polypeptide(L)'
;MRLKNSLLCVILAISTAAHALESGPPPVLSPMQQQAQAAHLSAQFLTRFHYKPVPLDDTLSAKVINRYIKSLDPEKFFFVQADIDQFTAENTKLDDAIYHEDLRIPFSIFNLYQQRIVERLTYARELLKQGFDFSQKEDYSFVRDKEPWPKSEAESRDLWRKRVKNDWLRLKLAGKKDQAIRDTLGKRYENSLARAYKYKSDDVFQIFMNAYATSIEPHTDYLGTSAAADFDISMKLSLVGIGAVLQERDDYTTIRELVAGGPAQLSGKLAVGDRIVGVAQGDKGAMTDVVGTRIDDVVKQIRGAKDTVVRLDILPADAGPDGKHKLISLVRNKISLEQQAAKKTILTIKNGDATRKVGVITLPAFYEDFDGRRKGDKNFRSASRDVAALLAELKKEKVDSVLMDLRNNGGGSLTEAVDLTGLFVGKGPIVQQRNARGDVNVEGDDIPAPAWTGPLAVLINRGSASASEIFAAAIQDYGRGVIIGEGSFGKGTVQTMVNLDELSHNDKPKFGELKMTIAQFFRINGGTTQLRGVTPDISLPGFSDPESFGESSYDNALPWSQVKAADYTPVGDVKGLLPQIQSRHDTRVEKDKDFQRFQEDVAELNALRKKRVISLNETDRRNEMNQQEARLKARGKAGAGDSDSKDKDAADAADLNRQDDGLQANERSLSAELAAEKAQKSAKDVLLNEAAKILGDTSDLLKANPKFAMQPASGKDK
;
A
#
# COMPACT_ATOMS: atom_id res chain seq x y z
N MET A 1 37.89 6.58 62.09
CA MET A 1 38.14 5.54 61.05
C MET A 1 36.89 4.65 60.94
N ARG A 2 35.79 5.19 60.39
CA ARG A 2 34.51 4.47 60.06
C ARG A 2 33.62 5.44 59.30
N LEU A 3 33.96 5.67 58.01
CA LEU A 3 33.08 6.42 57.06
C LEU A 3 33.61 6.27 55.62
N LYS A 4 33.78 5.04 55.13
CA LYS A 4 34.18 4.79 53.73
C LYS A 4 33.50 3.58 53.06
N ASN A 5 32.56 2.87 53.73
CA ASN A 5 32.00 1.65 53.14
C ASN A 5 30.50 1.75 52.79
N SER A 6 29.87 2.95 52.81
CA SER A 6 28.47 3.10 52.49
C SER A 6 28.17 3.66 51.07
N LEU A 7 29.20 3.90 50.24
CA LEU A 7 29.00 4.50 48.92
C LEU A 7 29.13 3.51 47.73
N LEU A 8 29.42 2.23 48.04
CA LEU A 8 29.67 1.23 46.97
C LEU A 8 28.45 0.33 46.68
N CYS A 9 27.36 0.43 47.48
CA CYS A 9 26.14 -0.38 47.29
C CYS A 9 25.02 0.33 46.53
N VAL A 10 25.14 1.62 46.20
CA VAL A 10 24.08 2.38 45.49
C VAL A 10 24.29 2.40 43.99
N ILE A 11 25.51 2.11 43.49
CA ILE A 11 25.81 2.19 42.05
C ILE A 11 25.48 0.85 41.31
N LEU A 12 25.29 -0.25 42.03
CA LEU A 12 24.96 -1.55 41.40
C LEU A 12 23.44 -1.81 41.23
N ALA A 13 22.58 -0.93 41.73
CA ALA A 13 21.12 -1.10 41.66
C ALA A 13 20.46 -0.36 40.46
N ILE A 14 21.21 0.43 39.68
CA ILE A 14 20.64 1.22 38.57
C ILE A 14 20.80 0.53 37.21
N SER A 15 21.65 -0.47 37.10
CA SER A 15 21.87 -1.18 35.81
C SER A 15 20.97 -2.41 35.59
N THR A 16 20.08 -2.76 36.51
CA THR A 16 19.15 -3.90 36.35
C THR A 16 17.70 -3.50 36.07
N ALA A 17 17.39 -2.21 36.04
CA ALA A 17 16.02 -1.73 35.82
C ALA A 17 15.60 -1.70 34.33
N ALA A 18 16.53 -1.75 33.41
CA ALA A 18 16.21 -1.69 31.97
C ALA A 18 15.79 -3.04 31.36
N HIS A 19 16.02 -4.18 32.02
CA HIS A 19 15.67 -5.53 31.53
C HIS A 19 14.47 -6.16 32.28
N ALA A 20 13.88 -5.47 33.25
CA ALA A 20 12.78 -6.02 34.07
C ALA A 20 11.37 -5.71 33.55
N LEU A 21 11.23 -4.94 32.47
CA LEU A 21 9.94 -4.52 31.92
C LEU A 21 9.27 -5.55 31.01
N GLU A 22 9.95 -6.64 30.63
CA GLU A 22 9.44 -7.63 29.67
C GLU A 22 8.98 -8.96 30.29
N SER A 23 8.88 -9.10 31.60
CA SER A 23 8.56 -10.38 32.24
C SER A 23 7.16 -10.46 32.86
N GLY A 24 6.33 -9.44 32.71
CA GLY A 24 4.95 -9.38 33.21
C GLY A 24 3.90 -9.62 32.12
N PRO A 25 2.62 -9.77 32.50
CA PRO A 25 1.54 -9.76 31.52
C PRO A 25 1.48 -8.39 30.82
N PRO A 26 1.04 -8.34 29.54
CA PRO A 26 0.90 -7.08 28.83
C PRO A 26 -0.13 -6.17 29.53
N PRO A 27 -0.04 -4.85 29.36
CA PRO A 27 -0.98 -3.91 29.96
C PRO A 27 -2.39 -4.17 29.44
N VAL A 28 -3.37 -4.21 30.33
CA VAL A 28 -4.78 -4.33 29.96
C VAL A 28 -5.26 -3.00 29.40
N LEU A 29 -5.67 -3.01 28.14
CA LEU A 29 -6.18 -1.83 27.46
C LEU A 29 -7.69 -1.69 27.74
N SER A 30 -8.12 -0.44 27.93
CA SER A 30 -9.52 -0.11 28.19
C SER A 30 -9.99 0.97 27.20
N PRO A 31 -11.28 0.95 26.81
CA PRO A 31 -11.84 1.98 25.94
C PRO A 31 -11.87 3.35 26.64
N MET A 32 -11.65 4.40 25.88
CA MET A 32 -11.84 5.78 26.32
C MET A 32 -13.27 6.23 26.00
N GLN A 33 -13.84 7.12 26.82
CA GLN A 33 -15.19 7.66 26.60
C GLN A 33 -15.36 8.27 25.20
N GLN A 34 -14.36 9.01 24.74
CA GLN A 34 -14.39 9.60 23.39
C GLN A 34 -14.44 8.56 22.25
N GLN A 35 -13.85 7.36 22.45
CA GLN A 35 -13.92 6.28 21.48
C GLN A 35 -15.33 5.66 21.44
N ALA A 36 -15.96 5.50 22.59
CA ALA A 36 -17.32 5.01 22.67
C ALA A 36 -18.31 5.97 22.01
N GLN A 37 -18.15 7.27 22.23
CA GLN A 37 -18.93 8.31 21.55
C GLN A 37 -18.71 8.33 20.03
N ALA A 38 -17.46 8.19 19.58
CA ALA A 38 -17.14 8.11 18.15
C ALA A 38 -17.77 6.87 17.49
N ALA A 39 -17.77 5.72 18.19
CA ALA A 39 -18.40 4.50 17.70
C ALA A 39 -19.93 4.67 17.56
N HIS A 40 -20.57 5.23 18.60
CA HIS A 40 -22.01 5.52 18.58
C HIS A 40 -22.38 6.47 17.44
N LEU A 41 -21.65 7.58 17.28
CA LEU A 41 -21.88 8.56 16.21
C LEU A 41 -21.66 7.92 14.83
N SER A 42 -20.60 7.13 14.67
CA SER A 42 -20.34 6.38 13.45
C SER A 42 -21.49 5.45 13.08
N ALA A 43 -22.03 4.71 14.06
CA ALA A 43 -23.17 3.82 13.87
C ALA A 43 -24.41 4.58 13.39
N GLN A 44 -24.70 5.75 13.97
CA GLN A 44 -25.80 6.61 13.53
C GLN A 44 -25.65 7.05 12.06
N PHE A 45 -24.42 7.38 11.64
CA PHE A 45 -24.18 7.81 10.26
C PHE A 45 -24.24 6.64 9.29
N LEU A 46 -23.59 5.55 9.59
CA LEU A 46 -23.53 4.37 8.73
C LEU A 46 -24.91 3.75 8.50
N THR A 47 -25.76 3.71 9.51
CA THR A 47 -27.10 3.15 9.41
C THR A 47 -28.08 4.03 8.61
N ARG A 48 -27.81 5.34 8.50
CA ARG A 48 -28.73 6.30 7.85
C ARG A 48 -28.28 6.79 6.50
N PHE A 49 -26.98 7.02 6.32
CA PHE A 49 -26.46 7.79 5.17
C PHE A 49 -25.54 6.97 4.26
N HIS A 50 -25.20 5.75 4.65
CA HIS A 50 -24.43 4.87 3.79
C HIS A 50 -25.20 4.51 2.51
N TYR A 51 -24.52 4.32 1.38
CA TYR A 51 -25.15 3.90 0.11
C TYR A 51 -26.01 2.64 0.25
N LYS A 52 -25.55 1.67 1.06
CA LYS A 52 -26.29 0.49 1.47
C LYS A 52 -26.52 0.57 2.98
N PRO A 53 -27.57 1.28 3.42
CA PRO A 53 -27.84 1.37 4.85
C PRO A 53 -28.19 -0.02 5.41
N VAL A 54 -27.40 -0.47 6.38
CA VAL A 54 -27.59 -1.75 7.06
C VAL A 54 -27.87 -1.44 8.52
N PRO A 55 -28.97 -1.95 9.11
CA PRO A 55 -29.22 -1.77 10.53
C PRO A 55 -28.11 -2.42 11.36
N LEU A 56 -27.72 -1.76 12.42
CA LEU A 56 -26.84 -2.36 13.41
C LEU A 56 -27.72 -3.20 14.37
N ASP A 57 -27.76 -4.50 14.10
CA ASP A 57 -28.54 -5.52 14.77
C ASP A 57 -27.67 -6.74 15.12
N ASP A 58 -28.24 -7.77 15.76
CA ASP A 58 -27.57 -9.05 16.08
C ASP A 58 -26.85 -9.66 14.88
N THR A 59 -27.44 -9.54 13.68
CA THR A 59 -26.87 -10.13 12.45
C THR A 59 -25.58 -9.38 12.04
N LEU A 60 -25.60 -8.06 12.09
CA LEU A 60 -24.42 -7.26 11.80
C LEU A 60 -23.39 -7.38 12.92
N SER A 61 -23.82 -7.40 14.17
CA SER A 61 -22.96 -7.67 15.34
C SER A 61 -22.11 -8.92 15.15
N ALA A 62 -22.73 -10.03 14.80
CA ALA A 62 -22.02 -11.30 14.55
C ALA A 62 -21.01 -11.19 13.40
N LYS A 63 -21.35 -10.50 12.32
CA LYS A 63 -20.40 -10.24 11.20
C LYS A 63 -19.22 -9.39 11.64
N VAL A 64 -19.46 -8.36 12.42
CA VAL A 64 -18.41 -7.45 12.94
C VAL A 64 -17.42 -8.21 13.82
N ILE A 65 -17.91 -9.00 14.79
CA ILE A 65 -17.03 -9.81 15.66
C ILE A 65 -16.20 -10.79 14.84
N ASN A 66 -16.82 -11.52 13.91
CA ASN A 66 -16.08 -12.45 13.07
C ASN A 66 -15.01 -11.76 12.20
N ARG A 67 -15.32 -10.59 11.64
CA ARG A 67 -14.36 -9.80 10.86
C ARG A 67 -13.26 -9.23 11.75
N TYR A 68 -13.58 -8.81 12.96
CA TYR A 68 -12.62 -8.33 13.95
C TYR A 68 -11.62 -9.42 14.35
N ILE A 69 -12.11 -10.62 14.69
CA ILE A 69 -11.27 -11.79 14.99
C ILE A 69 -10.36 -12.11 13.78
N LYS A 70 -10.92 -12.14 12.57
CA LYS A 70 -10.15 -12.39 11.34
C LYS A 70 -9.10 -11.30 11.07
N SER A 71 -9.38 -10.04 11.41
CA SER A 71 -8.41 -8.96 11.27
C SER A 71 -7.25 -9.05 12.27
N LEU A 72 -7.50 -9.57 13.47
CA LEU A 72 -6.48 -9.79 14.50
C LEU A 72 -5.59 -11.01 14.18
N ASP A 73 -6.19 -12.13 13.78
CA ASP A 73 -5.47 -13.40 13.54
C ASP A 73 -5.91 -14.07 12.22
N PRO A 74 -5.57 -13.46 11.06
CA PRO A 74 -6.02 -13.95 9.75
C PRO A 74 -5.50 -15.36 9.41
N GLU A 75 -4.31 -15.72 9.89
CA GLU A 75 -3.67 -17.01 9.65
C GLU A 75 -3.87 -18.00 10.82
N LYS A 76 -4.65 -17.65 11.84
CA LYS A 76 -5.04 -18.52 12.96
C LYS A 76 -3.84 -19.11 13.73
N PHE A 77 -2.87 -18.23 14.04
CA PHE A 77 -1.66 -18.59 14.79
C PHE A 77 -1.79 -18.36 16.29
N PHE A 78 -2.63 -17.43 16.72
CA PHE A 78 -2.64 -16.97 18.11
C PHE A 78 -3.78 -17.57 18.91
N PHE A 79 -5.02 -17.45 18.44
CA PHE A 79 -6.18 -17.99 19.12
C PHE A 79 -6.29 -19.51 19.02
N VAL A 80 -6.98 -20.11 19.99
CA VAL A 80 -7.45 -21.49 19.94
C VAL A 80 -8.98 -21.53 19.83
N GLN A 81 -9.56 -22.69 19.47
CA GLN A 81 -11.00 -22.81 19.26
C GLN A 81 -11.82 -22.36 20.48
N ALA A 82 -11.37 -22.65 21.70
CA ALA A 82 -12.04 -22.21 22.93
C ALA A 82 -12.12 -20.68 23.07
N ASP A 83 -11.11 -19.94 22.60
CA ASP A 83 -11.16 -18.47 22.57
C ASP A 83 -12.26 -18.00 21.61
N ILE A 84 -12.36 -18.62 20.45
CA ILE A 84 -13.36 -18.30 19.41
C ILE A 84 -14.78 -18.62 19.90
N ASP A 85 -14.96 -19.74 20.61
CA ASP A 85 -16.25 -20.14 21.20
C ASP A 85 -16.70 -19.11 22.25
N GLN A 86 -15.78 -18.61 23.07
CA GLN A 86 -16.05 -17.55 24.03
C GLN A 86 -16.49 -16.26 23.32
N PHE A 87 -15.82 -15.84 22.25
CA PHE A 87 -16.18 -14.63 21.51
C PHE A 87 -17.53 -14.77 20.80
N THR A 88 -17.81 -15.96 20.28
CA THR A 88 -19.09 -16.24 19.62
C THR A 88 -20.28 -16.13 20.57
N ALA A 89 -20.10 -16.40 21.86
CA ALA A 89 -21.15 -16.21 22.88
C ALA A 89 -21.54 -14.72 23.08
N GLU A 90 -20.70 -13.78 22.65
CA GLU A 90 -20.93 -12.33 22.75
C GLU A 90 -21.39 -11.71 21.40
N ASN A 91 -21.54 -12.51 20.33
CA ASN A 91 -21.66 -12.01 18.95
C ASN A 91 -22.98 -11.26 18.66
N THR A 92 -24.01 -11.39 19.51
CA THR A 92 -25.30 -10.67 19.37
C THR A 92 -25.44 -9.50 20.34
N LYS A 93 -24.37 -9.10 21.04
CA LYS A 93 -24.43 -8.01 22.06
C LYS A 93 -23.73 -6.73 21.64
N LEU A 94 -23.09 -6.72 20.49
CA LEU A 94 -22.22 -5.62 20.09
C LEU A 94 -23.02 -4.38 19.66
N ASP A 95 -24.14 -4.56 19.00
CA ASP A 95 -25.06 -3.48 18.62
C ASP A 95 -25.55 -2.72 19.87
N ASP A 96 -26.10 -3.43 20.84
CA ASP A 96 -26.51 -2.86 22.13
C ASP A 96 -25.34 -2.15 22.82
N ALA A 97 -24.16 -2.77 22.83
CA ALA A 97 -22.97 -2.21 23.43
C ALA A 97 -22.56 -0.86 22.75
N ILE A 98 -22.56 -0.80 21.43
CA ILE A 98 -22.25 0.44 20.68
C ILE A 98 -23.31 1.53 20.97
N TYR A 99 -24.60 1.18 20.96
CA TYR A 99 -25.67 2.15 21.28
C TYR A 99 -25.62 2.66 22.72
N HIS A 100 -25.13 1.86 23.66
CA HIS A 100 -24.94 2.26 25.06
C HIS A 100 -23.52 2.81 25.35
N GLU A 101 -22.74 3.11 24.32
CA GLU A 101 -21.35 3.61 24.46
C GLU A 101 -20.44 2.68 25.30
N ASP A 102 -20.61 1.37 25.16
CA ASP A 102 -19.82 0.35 25.85
C ASP A 102 -18.97 -0.49 24.88
N LEU A 103 -17.67 -0.27 24.89
CA LEU A 103 -16.72 -0.98 24.03
C LEU A 103 -15.93 -2.07 24.75
N ARG A 104 -16.40 -2.57 25.89
CA ARG A 104 -15.68 -3.62 26.66
C ARG A 104 -15.50 -4.91 25.85
N ILE A 105 -16.47 -5.29 25.02
CA ILE A 105 -16.39 -6.52 24.21
C ILE A 105 -15.18 -6.51 23.26
N PRO A 106 -15.01 -5.56 22.32
CA PRO A 106 -13.85 -5.56 21.43
C PRO A 106 -12.52 -5.42 22.17
N PHE A 107 -12.49 -4.67 23.29
CA PHE A 107 -11.29 -4.54 24.11
C PHE A 107 -10.94 -5.85 24.85
N SER A 108 -11.91 -6.61 25.31
CA SER A 108 -11.66 -7.92 25.94
C SER A 108 -11.08 -8.93 24.94
N ILE A 109 -11.61 -8.95 23.70
CA ILE A 109 -11.09 -9.79 22.62
C ILE A 109 -9.64 -9.40 22.30
N PHE A 110 -9.34 -8.10 22.19
CA PHE A 110 -7.99 -7.63 21.91
C PHE A 110 -7.01 -7.93 23.04
N ASN A 111 -7.40 -7.74 24.29
CA ASN A 111 -6.55 -8.05 25.43
C ASN A 111 -6.18 -9.54 25.46
N LEU A 112 -7.13 -10.43 25.16
CA LEU A 112 -6.81 -11.85 25.02
C LEU A 112 -5.87 -12.11 23.84
N TYR A 113 -6.09 -11.47 22.69
CA TYR A 113 -5.18 -11.53 21.55
C TYR A 113 -3.75 -11.12 21.93
N GLN A 114 -3.59 -9.99 22.61
CA GLN A 114 -2.30 -9.51 23.09
C GLN A 114 -1.64 -10.49 24.05
N GLN A 115 -2.39 -11.07 24.97
CA GLN A 115 -1.92 -12.14 25.85
C GLN A 115 -1.44 -13.35 25.05
N ARG A 116 -2.22 -13.82 24.07
CA ARG A 116 -1.84 -14.94 23.20
C ARG A 116 -0.57 -14.65 22.40
N ILE A 117 -0.37 -13.43 21.91
CA ILE A 117 0.88 -13.02 21.24
C ILE A 117 2.07 -13.22 22.21
N VAL A 118 1.96 -12.71 23.43
CA VAL A 118 3.03 -12.81 24.44
C VAL A 118 3.34 -14.27 24.76
N GLU A 119 2.33 -15.09 24.99
CA GLU A 119 2.49 -16.53 25.26
C GLU A 119 3.20 -17.26 24.10
N ARG A 120 2.76 -17.03 22.88
CA ARG A 120 3.31 -17.70 21.67
C ARG A 120 4.73 -17.27 21.38
N LEU A 121 5.02 -15.96 21.46
CA LEU A 121 6.37 -15.45 21.18
C LEU A 121 7.37 -15.83 22.27
N THR A 122 6.93 -15.89 23.54
CA THR A 122 7.76 -16.41 24.65
C THR A 122 8.10 -17.87 24.41
N TYR A 123 7.12 -18.69 24.05
CA TYR A 123 7.34 -20.08 23.71
C TYR A 123 8.26 -20.25 22.48
N ALA A 124 8.11 -19.42 21.45
CA ALA A 124 8.99 -19.43 20.29
C ALA A 124 10.46 -19.17 20.68
N ARG A 125 10.72 -18.22 21.61
CA ARG A 125 12.08 -17.95 22.12
C ARG A 125 12.65 -19.15 22.93
N GLU A 126 11.81 -19.86 23.67
CA GLU A 126 12.24 -21.06 24.39
C GLU A 126 12.66 -22.19 23.44
N LEU A 127 11.93 -22.38 22.33
CA LEU A 127 12.25 -23.37 21.31
C LEU A 127 13.63 -23.15 20.66
N LEU A 128 14.09 -21.91 20.55
CA LEU A 128 15.40 -21.59 20.00
C LEU A 128 16.55 -22.15 20.84
N LYS A 129 16.37 -22.34 22.14
CA LYS A 129 17.37 -22.89 23.05
C LYS A 129 17.64 -24.37 22.77
N GLN A 130 16.59 -25.11 22.39
CA GLN A 130 16.64 -26.57 22.19
C GLN A 130 17.15 -26.94 20.79
N GLY A 131 16.88 -26.10 19.78
CA GLY A 131 17.13 -26.42 18.38
C GLY A 131 16.15 -27.45 17.81
N PHE A 132 16.42 -27.92 16.59
CA PHE A 132 15.51 -28.80 15.86
C PHE A 132 16.22 -29.94 15.14
N ASP A 133 15.55 -31.09 15.04
CA ASP A 133 15.94 -32.18 14.15
C ASP A 133 15.27 -31.99 12.78
N PHE A 134 16.08 -31.74 11.76
CA PHE A 134 15.64 -31.51 10.39
C PHE A 134 15.66 -32.78 9.51
N SER A 135 16.00 -33.94 10.06
CA SER A 135 15.96 -35.22 9.36
C SER A 135 14.55 -35.79 9.28
N GLN A 136 13.66 -35.39 10.18
CA GLN A 136 12.28 -35.87 10.26
C GLN A 136 11.42 -35.34 9.11
N LYS A 137 10.59 -36.21 8.55
CA LYS A 137 9.59 -35.85 7.54
C LYS A 137 8.38 -35.25 8.24
N GLU A 138 8.28 -33.94 8.21
CA GLU A 138 7.15 -33.17 8.73
C GLU A 138 6.79 -32.11 7.71
N ASP A 139 5.50 -31.77 7.65
CA ASP A 139 4.96 -30.72 6.82
C ASP A 139 4.45 -29.55 7.65
N TYR A 140 4.56 -28.35 7.08
CA TYR A 140 4.08 -27.11 7.68
C TYR A 140 3.17 -26.35 6.72
N SER A 141 1.92 -26.14 7.12
CA SER A 141 0.97 -25.27 6.43
C SER A 141 1.25 -23.83 6.82
N PHE A 142 1.87 -23.07 5.91
CA PHE A 142 2.27 -21.69 6.17
C PHE A 142 1.22 -20.65 5.73
N VAL A 143 0.27 -21.03 4.84
CA VAL A 143 -0.91 -20.24 4.48
C VAL A 143 -2.12 -20.92 5.12
N ARG A 144 -2.70 -20.30 6.15
CA ARG A 144 -3.65 -20.94 7.06
C ARG A 144 -5.04 -20.29 7.10
N ASP A 145 -5.31 -19.33 6.26
CA ASP A 145 -6.59 -18.59 6.18
C ASP A 145 -7.82 -19.53 6.12
N LYS A 146 -7.68 -20.71 5.43
CA LYS A 146 -8.73 -21.74 5.28
C LYS A 146 -8.63 -22.90 6.28
N GLU A 147 -7.54 -22.95 7.09
CA GLU A 147 -7.38 -24.00 8.11
C GLU A 147 -8.32 -23.77 9.31
N PRO A 148 -8.68 -24.82 10.07
CA PRO A 148 -9.39 -24.65 11.33
C PRO A 148 -8.50 -23.98 12.38
N TRP A 149 -9.12 -23.40 13.40
CA TRP A 149 -8.43 -22.97 14.59
C TRP A 149 -7.80 -24.15 15.31
N PRO A 150 -6.63 -24.02 15.95
CA PRO A 150 -6.08 -25.08 16.83
C PRO A 150 -7.09 -25.41 17.92
N LYS A 151 -7.40 -26.71 18.11
CA LYS A 151 -8.42 -27.17 19.05
C LYS A 151 -7.98 -27.07 20.51
N SER A 152 -6.66 -27.01 20.75
CA SER A 152 -6.07 -27.01 22.07
C SER A 152 -4.76 -26.26 22.12
N GLU A 153 -4.30 -25.93 23.33
CA GLU A 153 -2.96 -25.37 23.55
C GLU A 153 -1.84 -26.31 23.05
N ALA A 154 -2.05 -27.62 23.10
CA ALA A 154 -1.08 -28.59 22.57
C ALA A 154 -0.95 -28.47 21.05
N GLU A 155 -2.06 -28.38 20.32
CA GLU A 155 -2.05 -28.16 18.85
C GLU A 155 -1.44 -26.81 18.48
N SER A 156 -1.76 -25.76 19.23
CA SER A 156 -1.17 -24.44 19.04
C SER A 156 0.34 -24.45 19.26
N ARG A 157 0.82 -25.14 20.31
CA ARG A 157 2.26 -25.29 20.57
C ARG A 157 2.97 -26.08 19.46
N ASP A 158 2.36 -27.13 18.92
CA ASP A 158 2.94 -27.87 17.79
C ASP A 158 2.99 -27.02 16.52
N LEU A 159 1.95 -26.24 16.26
CA LEU A 159 1.91 -25.28 15.16
C LEU A 159 3.06 -24.25 15.27
N TRP A 160 3.27 -23.68 16.46
CA TRP A 160 4.37 -22.74 16.70
C TRP A 160 5.74 -23.41 16.64
N ARG A 161 5.86 -24.64 17.09
CA ARG A 161 7.08 -25.44 16.92
C ARG A 161 7.44 -25.59 15.45
N LYS A 162 6.47 -25.93 14.61
CA LYS A 162 6.67 -26.05 13.16
C LYS A 162 7.01 -24.71 12.51
N ARG A 163 6.38 -23.62 12.93
CA ARG A 163 6.69 -22.28 12.46
C ARG A 163 8.14 -21.89 12.77
N VAL A 164 8.57 -22.03 14.02
CA VAL A 164 9.95 -21.70 14.43
C VAL A 164 10.95 -22.61 13.74
N LYS A 165 10.64 -23.91 13.60
CA LYS A 165 11.47 -24.87 12.84
C LYS A 165 11.62 -24.43 11.37
N ASN A 166 10.55 -23.95 10.73
CA ASN A 166 10.62 -23.42 9.38
C ASN A 166 11.48 -22.14 9.30
N ASP A 167 11.31 -21.19 10.23
CA ASP A 167 12.10 -19.96 10.26
C ASP A 167 13.59 -20.28 10.42
N TRP A 168 13.93 -21.26 11.26
CA TRP A 168 15.30 -21.74 11.41
C TRP A 168 15.83 -22.38 10.14
N LEU A 169 15.03 -23.30 9.54
CA LEU A 169 15.42 -24.01 8.33
C LEU A 169 15.70 -23.06 7.16
N ARG A 170 14.90 -22.01 6.98
CA ARG A 170 15.13 -20.98 5.95
C ARG A 170 16.51 -20.33 6.10
N LEU A 171 16.87 -19.89 7.31
CA LEU A 171 18.18 -19.29 7.58
C LEU A 171 19.34 -20.30 7.43
N LYS A 172 19.10 -21.56 7.80
CA LYS A 172 20.08 -22.65 7.62
C LYS A 172 20.34 -22.95 6.16
N LEU A 173 19.30 -22.99 5.33
CA LEU A 173 19.40 -23.16 3.88
C LEU A 173 20.14 -22.01 3.22
N ALA A 174 19.97 -20.78 3.74
CA ALA A 174 20.74 -19.61 3.32
C ALA A 174 22.20 -19.62 3.83
N GLY A 175 22.66 -20.71 4.43
CA GLY A 175 24.07 -20.90 4.85
C GLY A 175 24.44 -20.29 6.20
N LYS A 176 23.50 -19.80 7.00
CA LYS A 176 23.78 -19.27 8.34
C LYS A 176 24.12 -20.41 9.31
N LYS A 177 25.08 -20.14 10.22
CA LYS A 177 25.43 -21.06 11.31
C LYS A 177 24.40 -20.98 12.44
N ASP A 178 24.24 -22.05 13.21
CA ASP A 178 23.22 -22.18 14.26
C ASP A 178 23.24 -21.03 15.28
N GLN A 179 24.40 -20.52 15.68
CA GLN A 179 24.48 -19.39 16.60
C GLN A 179 23.90 -18.13 15.96
N ALA A 180 24.30 -17.80 14.74
CA ALA A 180 23.76 -16.63 14.00
C ALA A 180 22.25 -16.76 13.74
N ILE A 181 21.73 -17.99 13.56
CA ILE A 181 20.29 -18.26 13.43
C ILE A 181 19.58 -17.96 14.74
N ARG A 182 20.12 -18.45 15.88
CA ARG A 182 19.57 -18.18 17.21
C ARG A 182 19.52 -16.68 17.51
N ASP A 183 20.60 -15.96 17.20
CA ASP A 183 20.69 -14.52 17.43
C ASP A 183 19.67 -13.76 16.56
N THR A 184 19.58 -14.10 15.27
CA THR A 184 18.61 -13.48 14.32
C THR A 184 17.17 -13.73 14.76
N LEU A 185 16.79 -14.99 15.02
CA LEU A 185 15.42 -15.34 15.41
C LEU A 185 15.10 -14.87 16.83
N GLY A 186 16.09 -14.91 17.74
CA GLY A 186 15.95 -14.37 19.10
C GLY A 186 15.55 -12.91 19.05
N LYS A 187 16.29 -12.09 18.31
CA LYS A 187 16.00 -10.67 18.11
C LYS A 187 14.68 -10.44 17.37
N ARG A 188 14.36 -11.24 16.35
CA ARG A 188 13.06 -11.18 15.62
C ARG A 188 11.87 -11.34 16.57
N TYR A 189 11.88 -12.38 17.39
CA TYR A 189 10.79 -12.65 18.32
C TYR A 189 10.77 -11.68 19.50
N GLU A 190 11.93 -11.19 19.94
CA GLU A 190 12.05 -10.13 20.95
C GLU A 190 11.42 -8.81 20.45
N ASN A 191 11.78 -8.35 19.26
CA ASN A 191 11.20 -7.16 18.65
C ASN A 191 9.67 -7.31 18.44
N SER A 192 9.21 -8.52 18.11
CA SER A 192 7.79 -8.79 17.96
C SER A 192 7.06 -8.75 19.31
N LEU A 193 7.70 -9.26 20.35
CA LEU A 193 7.20 -9.21 21.72
C LEU A 193 7.14 -7.75 22.23
N ALA A 194 8.22 -6.98 22.06
CA ALA A 194 8.26 -5.56 22.44
C ALA A 194 7.13 -4.75 21.76
N ARG A 195 6.85 -5.02 20.47
CA ARG A 195 5.70 -4.39 19.80
C ARG A 195 4.36 -4.73 20.45
N ALA A 196 4.17 -5.97 20.91
CA ALA A 196 2.94 -6.36 21.58
C ALA A 196 2.67 -5.55 22.86
N TYR A 197 3.71 -5.14 23.59
CA TYR A 197 3.57 -4.29 24.78
C TYR A 197 3.32 -2.80 24.46
N LYS A 198 3.57 -2.38 23.21
CA LYS A 198 3.42 -0.98 22.77
C LYS A 198 2.04 -0.65 22.19
N TYR A 199 1.09 -1.60 22.16
CA TYR A 199 -0.28 -1.33 21.73
C TYR A 199 -0.97 -0.31 22.63
N LYS A 200 -1.82 0.52 22.03
CA LYS A 200 -2.59 1.56 22.70
C LYS A 200 -4.09 1.34 22.47
N SER A 201 -4.90 1.97 23.29
CA SER A 201 -6.35 1.99 23.16
C SER A 201 -6.81 2.45 21.76
N ASP A 202 -6.12 3.42 21.17
CA ASP A 202 -6.43 3.91 19.81
C ASP A 202 -6.20 2.84 18.73
N ASP A 203 -5.21 1.97 18.89
CA ASP A 203 -4.97 0.88 17.94
C ASP A 203 -6.13 -0.13 17.97
N VAL A 204 -6.57 -0.50 19.17
CA VAL A 204 -7.72 -1.41 19.38
C VAL A 204 -8.97 -0.82 18.75
N PHE A 205 -9.23 0.44 19.03
CA PHE A 205 -10.40 1.16 18.52
C PHE A 205 -10.37 1.26 16.99
N GLN A 206 -9.24 1.61 16.40
CA GLN A 206 -9.07 1.71 14.95
C GLN A 206 -9.35 0.37 14.25
N ILE A 207 -8.77 -0.74 14.75
CA ILE A 207 -8.97 -2.08 14.17
C ILE A 207 -10.43 -2.50 14.31
N PHE A 208 -11.04 -2.25 15.46
CA PHE A 208 -12.43 -2.58 15.72
C PHE A 208 -13.40 -1.79 14.81
N MET A 209 -13.22 -0.47 14.73
CA MET A 209 -14.08 0.38 13.91
C MET A 209 -13.96 0.05 12.42
N ASN A 210 -12.77 -0.34 11.95
CA ASN A 210 -12.59 -0.83 10.59
C ASN A 210 -13.23 -2.20 10.37
N ALA A 211 -13.23 -3.08 11.37
CA ALA A 211 -14.00 -4.33 11.28
C ALA A 211 -15.51 -4.06 11.18
N TYR A 212 -16.02 -3.06 11.89
CA TYR A 212 -17.43 -2.63 11.77
C TYR A 212 -17.71 -2.03 10.38
N ALA A 213 -17.00 -1.01 9.99
CA ALA A 213 -17.19 -0.30 8.73
C ALA A 213 -17.11 -1.25 7.52
N THR A 214 -16.05 -2.06 7.45
CA THR A 214 -15.85 -3.04 6.37
C THR A 214 -16.80 -4.23 6.43
N SER A 215 -17.55 -4.45 7.52
CA SER A 215 -18.63 -5.45 7.56
C SER A 215 -19.86 -5.04 6.76
N ILE A 216 -20.04 -3.76 6.47
CA ILE A 216 -21.13 -3.23 5.63
C ILE A 216 -20.76 -3.41 4.16
N GLU A 217 -19.61 -2.88 3.74
CA GLU A 217 -18.99 -3.08 2.43
C GLU A 217 -17.48 -2.75 2.49
N PRO A 218 -16.65 -3.20 1.50
CA PRO A 218 -15.19 -3.24 1.66
C PRO A 218 -14.49 -1.87 1.71
N HIS A 219 -15.15 -0.77 1.30
CA HIS A 219 -14.52 0.54 1.07
C HIS A 219 -14.95 1.62 2.05
N THR A 220 -15.80 1.27 3.00
CA THR A 220 -16.12 2.14 4.12
C THR A 220 -15.11 1.91 5.24
N ASP A 221 -14.40 2.96 5.64
CA ASP A 221 -13.32 2.91 6.62
C ASP A 221 -13.56 3.93 7.74
N TYR A 222 -13.08 3.62 8.93
CA TYR A 222 -12.89 4.59 10.00
C TYR A 222 -11.42 5.02 10.04
N LEU A 223 -11.17 6.32 10.04
CA LEU A 223 -9.86 6.93 10.15
C LEU A 223 -9.74 7.65 11.48
N GLY A 224 -8.98 7.13 12.42
CA GLY A 224 -8.59 7.87 13.63
C GLY A 224 -7.83 9.14 13.24
N THR A 225 -7.70 10.09 14.17
CA THR A 225 -7.14 11.43 13.89
C THR A 225 -5.79 11.41 13.18
N SER A 226 -4.92 10.45 13.50
CA SER A 226 -3.62 10.29 12.82
C SER A 226 -3.76 9.79 11.39
N ALA A 227 -4.61 8.78 11.18
CA ALA A 227 -4.85 8.20 9.85
C ALA A 227 -5.56 9.21 8.92
N ALA A 228 -6.49 10.01 9.44
CA ALA A 228 -7.13 11.09 8.69
C ALA A 228 -6.13 12.15 8.25
N ALA A 229 -5.22 12.56 9.14
CA ALA A 229 -4.15 13.50 8.81
C ALA A 229 -3.18 12.96 7.75
N ASP A 230 -2.83 11.66 7.81
CA ASP A 230 -1.95 11.03 6.82
C ASP A 230 -2.66 10.87 5.47
N PHE A 231 -3.96 10.59 5.46
CA PHE A 231 -4.78 10.59 4.23
C PHE A 231 -4.77 11.97 3.57
N ASP A 232 -5.00 13.03 4.35
CA ASP A 232 -4.99 14.41 3.86
C ASP A 232 -3.61 14.79 3.27
N ILE A 233 -2.50 14.44 3.95
CA ILE A 233 -1.14 14.63 3.44
C ILE A 233 -0.95 13.92 2.09
N SER A 234 -1.44 12.69 1.97
CA SER A 234 -1.31 11.90 0.74
C SER A 234 -2.08 12.50 -0.43
N MET A 235 -3.23 13.13 -0.15
CA MET A 235 -4.05 13.78 -1.17
C MET A 235 -3.51 15.15 -1.56
N LYS A 236 -3.04 15.96 -0.60
CA LYS A 236 -2.44 17.28 -0.86
C LYS A 236 -1.02 17.23 -1.42
N LEU A 237 -0.35 16.07 -1.36
CA LEU A 237 1.09 15.90 -1.62
C LEU A 237 1.95 16.95 -0.90
N SER A 238 1.55 17.33 0.29
CA SER A 238 2.30 18.28 1.11
C SER A 238 2.08 18.05 2.60
N LEU A 239 3.11 18.34 3.37
CA LEU A 239 3.07 18.30 4.85
C LEU A 239 3.88 19.43 5.44
N VAL A 240 3.65 19.74 6.71
CA VAL A 240 4.51 20.66 7.48
C VAL A 240 5.40 19.84 8.42
N GLY A 241 6.71 19.99 8.26
CA GLY A 241 7.69 19.23 9.05
C GLY A 241 9.13 19.54 8.66
N ILE A 242 9.99 18.54 8.82
CA ILE A 242 11.43 18.66 8.50
C ILE A 242 11.82 18.09 7.13
N GLY A 243 10.97 17.26 6.50
CA GLY A 243 11.29 16.63 5.20
C GLY A 243 12.27 15.46 5.33
N ALA A 244 11.95 14.52 6.19
CA ALA A 244 12.67 13.25 6.30
C ALA A 244 11.66 12.09 6.28
N VAL A 245 11.98 11.03 5.54
CA VAL A 245 11.31 9.74 5.63
C VAL A 245 11.99 8.94 6.73
N LEU A 246 11.20 8.49 7.69
CA LEU A 246 11.68 7.80 8.89
C LEU A 246 11.27 6.33 8.87
N GLN A 247 12.11 5.49 9.49
CA GLN A 247 11.89 4.05 9.62
C GLN A 247 12.33 3.60 11.02
N GLU A 248 11.57 2.69 11.64
CA GLU A 248 11.99 2.06 12.88
C GLU A 248 13.02 0.95 12.58
N ARG A 249 14.20 1.03 13.23
CA ARG A 249 15.26 0.02 13.16
C ARG A 249 15.92 -0.11 14.53
N ASP A 250 16.00 -1.32 15.05
CA ASP A 250 16.72 -1.62 16.30
C ASP A 250 16.37 -0.64 17.44
N ASP A 251 15.08 -0.42 17.70
CA ASP A 251 14.56 0.54 18.67
C ASP A 251 14.85 2.02 18.40
N TYR A 252 15.47 2.35 17.26
CA TYR A 252 15.72 3.73 16.86
C TYR A 252 14.80 4.18 15.72
N THR A 253 14.38 5.42 15.78
CA THR A 253 13.81 6.14 14.63
C THR A 253 14.96 6.59 13.72
N THR A 254 15.13 5.92 12.58
CA THR A 254 16.24 6.12 11.64
C THR A 254 15.80 6.89 10.41
N ILE A 255 16.63 7.83 9.94
CA ILE A 255 16.40 8.57 8.69
C ILE A 255 16.67 7.63 7.51
N ARG A 256 15.62 7.34 6.73
CA ARG A 256 15.71 6.51 5.54
C ARG A 256 15.97 7.32 4.27
N GLU A 257 15.35 8.52 4.18
CA GLU A 257 15.47 9.41 3.03
C GLU A 257 15.30 10.87 3.49
N LEU A 258 15.98 11.79 2.81
CA LEU A 258 15.80 13.22 2.95
C LEU A 258 15.03 13.76 1.75
N VAL A 259 13.87 14.36 1.99
CA VAL A 259 13.03 14.94 0.93
C VAL A 259 13.73 16.16 0.33
N ALA A 260 13.89 16.18 -0.98
CA ALA A 260 14.54 17.27 -1.70
C ALA A 260 13.82 18.61 -1.43
N GLY A 261 14.62 19.65 -1.12
CA GLY A 261 14.10 20.96 -0.76
C GLY A 261 13.51 21.07 0.66
N GLY A 262 13.47 19.98 1.43
CA GLY A 262 13.00 20.01 2.82
C GLY A 262 14.07 20.57 3.80
N PRO A 263 13.64 21.11 4.96
CA PRO A 263 14.55 21.67 5.97
C PRO A 263 15.70 20.74 6.39
N ALA A 264 15.43 19.44 6.52
CA ALA A 264 16.44 18.44 6.87
C ALA A 264 17.54 18.35 5.80
N GLN A 265 17.16 18.25 4.53
CA GLN A 265 18.11 18.18 3.40
C GLN A 265 18.87 19.50 3.23
N LEU A 266 18.16 20.65 3.28
CA LEU A 266 18.77 21.97 3.12
C LEU A 266 19.74 22.32 4.25
N SER A 267 19.55 21.76 5.44
CA SER A 267 20.46 22.00 6.57
C SER A 267 21.88 21.45 6.32
N GLY A 268 22.01 20.40 5.48
CA GLY A 268 23.26 19.68 5.26
C GLY A 268 23.83 18.97 6.51
N LYS A 269 23.06 18.92 7.61
CA LYS A 269 23.51 18.40 8.91
C LYS A 269 23.05 16.99 9.21
N LEU A 270 22.08 16.49 8.46
CA LEU A 270 21.48 15.16 8.59
C LEU A 270 21.84 14.28 7.39
N ALA A 271 22.02 13.00 7.64
CA ALA A 271 22.31 11.98 6.64
C ALA A 271 21.36 10.79 6.73
N VAL A 272 21.27 10.03 5.64
CA VAL A 272 20.58 8.74 5.62
C VAL A 272 21.30 7.77 6.56
N GLY A 273 20.55 7.09 7.42
CA GLY A 273 21.06 6.20 8.45
C GLY A 273 21.25 6.87 9.82
N ASP A 274 21.19 8.19 9.93
CA ASP A 274 21.21 8.90 11.21
C ASP A 274 20.01 8.46 12.07
N ARG A 275 20.25 8.28 13.37
CA ARG A 275 19.25 7.83 14.36
C ARG A 275 18.83 8.99 15.24
N ILE A 276 17.53 9.20 15.34
CA ILE A 276 16.94 10.21 16.23
C ILE A 276 16.78 9.59 17.61
N VAL A 277 17.50 10.10 18.59
CA VAL A 277 17.47 9.62 19.97
C VAL A 277 16.72 10.57 20.90
N GLY A 278 16.52 11.83 20.49
CA GLY A 278 15.77 12.80 21.27
C GLY A 278 15.11 13.86 20.41
N VAL A 279 13.97 14.39 20.90
CA VAL A 279 13.20 15.46 20.25
C VAL A 279 12.84 16.52 21.28
N ALA A 280 13.01 17.80 20.92
CA ALA A 280 12.60 18.94 21.75
C ALA A 280 11.89 20.01 20.94
N GLN A 281 10.93 20.72 21.57
CA GLN A 281 10.15 21.78 20.94
C GLN A 281 10.76 23.16 21.23
N GLY A 282 10.86 23.99 20.19
CA GLY A 282 11.40 25.34 20.30
C GLY A 282 12.86 25.37 20.71
N ASP A 283 13.39 26.59 20.96
CA ASP A 283 14.82 26.76 21.25
C ASP A 283 15.22 26.32 22.66
N LYS A 284 14.29 26.28 23.61
CA LYS A 284 14.55 26.05 25.04
C LYS A 284 13.77 24.86 25.64
N GLY A 285 12.91 24.16 24.86
CA GLY A 285 12.13 23.04 25.38
C GLY A 285 13.02 21.92 25.90
N ALA A 286 12.53 21.14 26.86
CA ALA A 286 13.24 19.95 27.34
C ALA A 286 13.37 18.90 26.24
N MET A 287 14.53 18.24 26.20
CA MET A 287 14.75 17.09 25.31
C MET A 287 14.00 15.87 25.85
N THR A 288 13.16 15.28 25.02
CA THR A 288 12.48 14.02 25.30
C THR A 288 13.25 12.90 24.64
N ASP A 289 13.66 11.88 25.39
CA ASP A 289 14.23 10.68 24.84
C ASP A 289 13.16 9.91 24.05
N VAL A 290 13.51 9.46 22.84
CA VAL A 290 12.60 8.75 21.93
C VAL A 290 13.10 7.37 21.52
N VAL A 291 14.19 6.87 22.13
CA VAL A 291 14.68 5.52 21.91
C VAL A 291 13.62 4.51 22.37
N GLY A 292 13.33 3.51 21.55
CA GLY A 292 12.27 2.53 21.84
C GLY A 292 10.84 3.07 21.77
N THR A 293 10.65 4.36 21.47
CA THR A 293 9.32 4.95 21.28
C THR A 293 8.77 4.56 19.90
N ARG A 294 7.46 4.33 19.80
CA ARG A 294 6.80 4.07 18.51
C ARG A 294 7.06 5.21 17.53
N ILE A 295 7.36 4.85 16.30
CA ILE A 295 7.68 5.83 15.24
C ILE A 295 6.57 6.86 15.04
N ASP A 296 5.28 6.48 15.17
CA ASP A 296 4.13 7.39 15.05
C ASP A 296 4.18 8.50 16.09
N ASP A 297 4.58 8.17 17.34
CA ASP A 297 4.68 9.14 18.42
C ASP A 297 5.89 10.06 18.24
N VAL A 298 6.98 9.53 17.70
CA VAL A 298 8.17 10.34 17.35
C VAL A 298 7.83 11.28 16.21
N VAL A 299 7.15 10.82 15.16
CA VAL A 299 6.70 11.64 14.03
C VAL A 299 5.75 12.75 14.49
N LYS A 300 4.82 12.47 15.42
CA LYS A 300 3.94 13.52 16.01
C LYS A 300 4.75 14.62 16.70
N GLN A 301 5.84 14.28 17.38
CA GLN A 301 6.71 15.27 18.02
C GLN A 301 7.56 16.06 17.01
N ILE A 302 7.97 15.43 15.89
CA ILE A 302 8.78 16.07 14.85
C ILE A 302 7.92 17.00 13.98
N ARG A 303 6.68 16.60 13.63
CA ARG A 303 5.70 17.46 12.93
C ARG A 303 5.25 18.60 13.86
N GLY A 304 4.67 19.64 13.30
CA GLY A 304 4.14 20.77 14.06
C GLY A 304 3.81 21.95 13.16
N ALA A 305 3.46 23.11 13.74
CA ALA A 305 3.11 24.30 12.97
C ALA A 305 4.29 24.81 12.13
N LYS A 306 3.99 25.36 10.95
CA LYS A 306 4.98 26.01 10.09
C LYS A 306 5.72 27.13 10.86
N ASP A 307 7.00 27.33 10.51
CA ASP A 307 7.90 28.34 11.08
C ASP A 307 8.24 28.12 12.57
N THR A 308 7.89 26.97 13.16
CA THR A 308 8.29 26.58 14.52
C THR A 308 9.58 25.76 14.51
N VAL A 309 10.35 25.85 15.60
CA VAL A 309 11.62 25.14 15.76
C VAL A 309 11.39 23.75 16.37
N VAL A 310 12.05 22.75 15.82
CA VAL A 310 12.26 21.42 16.44
C VAL A 310 13.75 21.17 16.58
N ARG A 311 14.17 20.67 17.74
CA ARG A 311 15.55 20.23 17.98
C ARG A 311 15.59 18.71 18.06
N LEU A 312 16.56 18.14 17.37
CA LEU A 312 16.79 16.70 17.31
C LEU A 312 18.14 16.39 17.93
N ASP A 313 18.16 15.43 18.82
CA ASP A 313 19.39 14.78 19.28
C ASP A 313 19.64 13.59 18.37
N ILE A 314 20.77 13.59 17.67
CA ILE A 314 21.11 12.68 16.59
C ILE A 314 22.32 11.85 16.96
N LEU A 315 22.18 10.53 16.90
CA LEU A 315 23.28 9.60 16.88
C LEU A 315 23.63 9.29 15.41
N PRO A 316 24.82 9.72 14.91
CA PRO A 316 25.19 9.53 13.51
C PRO A 316 25.18 8.08 13.05
N ALA A 317 24.97 7.86 11.75
CA ALA A 317 24.86 6.52 11.13
C ALA A 317 26.13 5.65 11.35
N ASP A 318 27.30 6.30 11.33
CA ASP A 318 28.63 5.68 11.50
C ASP A 318 29.04 5.53 12.97
N ALA A 319 28.30 6.11 13.91
CA ALA A 319 28.57 6.02 15.33
C ALA A 319 28.03 4.70 15.93
N GLY A 320 28.78 4.11 16.89
CA GLY A 320 28.23 3.02 17.73
C GLY A 320 27.13 3.51 18.69
N PRO A 321 26.51 2.61 19.46
CA PRO A 321 25.46 2.99 20.43
C PRO A 321 25.89 4.07 21.45
N ASP A 322 27.16 4.04 21.86
CA ASP A 322 27.77 5.00 22.80
C ASP A 322 28.48 6.16 22.09
N GLY A 323 28.17 6.37 20.80
CA GLY A 323 28.81 7.40 19.98
C GLY A 323 28.43 8.83 20.38
N LYS A 324 29.20 9.78 19.89
CA LYS A 324 28.95 11.20 20.18
C LYS A 324 27.69 11.68 19.44
N HIS A 325 26.74 12.23 20.17
CA HIS A 325 25.52 12.80 19.63
C HIS A 325 25.74 14.20 19.03
N LYS A 326 24.86 14.61 18.12
CA LYS A 326 24.79 15.94 17.52
C LYS A 326 23.42 16.54 17.78
N LEU A 327 23.38 17.74 18.38
CA LEU A 327 22.16 18.50 18.54
C LEU A 327 21.92 19.36 17.29
N ILE A 328 20.78 19.15 16.62
CA ILE A 328 20.42 19.81 15.38
C ILE A 328 19.09 20.54 15.55
N SER A 329 19.08 21.86 15.27
CA SER A 329 17.86 22.66 15.26
C SER A 329 17.39 22.86 13.82
N LEU A 330 16.10 22.61 13.56
CA LEU A 330 15.45 22.78 12.27
C LEU A 330 14.18 23.62 12.42
N VAL A 331 13.92 24.48 11.44
CA VAL A 331 12.63 25.20 11.34
C VAL A 331 11.70 24.40 10.45
N ARG A 332 10.51 24.04 10.96
CA ARG A 332 9.49 23.33 10.18
C ARG A 332 9.00 24.21 9.04
N ASN A 333 8.84 23.62 7.87
CA ASN A 333 8.30 24.31 6.71
C ASN A 333 7.32 23.42 5.95
N LYS A 334 6.53 23.99 5.04
CA LYS A 334 5.74 23.25 4.07
C LYS A 334 6.70 22.53 3.12
N ILE A 335 6.48 21.23 2.97
CA ILE A 335 7.29 20.34 2.14
C ILE A 335 6.37 19.78 1.06
N SER A 336 6.76 19.94 -0.19
CA SER A 336 6.07 19.32 -1.32
C SER A 336 6.62 17.91 -1.57
N LEU A 337 5.72 16.95 -1.78
CA LEU A 337 6.06 15.56 -2.06
C LEU A 337 6.15 15.32 -3.59
N GLU A 338 6.99 16.10 -4.26
CA GLU A 338 7.14 16.07 -5.73
C GLU A 338 7.49 14.67 -6.27
N GLN A 339 8.11 13.83 -5.46
CA GLN A 339 8.41 12.46 -5.88
C GLN A 339 7.16 11.59 -6.05
N GLN A 340 6.05 11.97 -5.40
CA GLN A 340 4.76 11.30 -5.47
C GLN A 340 3.79 11.95 -6.48
N ALA A 341 4.22 13.02 -7.15
CA ALA A 341 3.44 13.68 -8.19
C ALA A 341 3.58 12.99 -9.55
N ALA A 342 2.76 13.40 -10.52
CA ALA A 342 2.85 12.98 -11.91
C ALA A 342 4.23 13.30 -12.50
N LYS A 343 4.78 12.37 -13.29
CA LYS A 343 6.11 12.49 -13.92
C LYS A 343 6.04 12.11 -15.38
N LYS A 344 6.90 12.73 -16.18
CA LYS A 344 7.08 12.33 -17.59
C LYS A 344 8.42 11.65 -17.80
N THR A 345 8.44 10.75 -18.79
CA THR A 345 9.63 10.15 -19.37
C THR A 345 9.43 10.05 -20.87
N ILE A 346 10.48 10.13 -21.68
CA ILE A 346 10.39 9.90 -23.13
C ILE A 346 11.09 8.60 -23.45
N LEU A 347 10.35 7.67 -24.04
CA LEU A 347 10.88 6.44 -24.59
C LEU A 347 11.08 6.61 -26.09
N THR A 348 12.26 6.22 -26.56
CA THR A 348 12.55 6.14 -27.99
C THR A 348 12.46 4.69 -28.42
N ILE A 349 11.47 4.36 -29.23
CA ILE A 349 11.22 3.00 -29.71
C ILE A 349 11.53 2.90 -31.20
N LYS A 350 12.05 1.74 -31.63
CA LYS A 350 12.15 1.37 -33.01
C LYS A 350 10.92 0.58 -33.43
N ASN A 351 10.28 0.99 -34.53
CA ASN A 351 9.14 0.29 -35.11
C ASN A 351 9.44 0.08 -36.62
N GLY A 352 9.97 -1.08 -36.98
CA GLY A 352 10.61 -1.29 -38.27
C GLY A 352 11.78 -0.32 -38.49
N ASP A 353 11.82 0.38 -39.63
CA ASP A 353 12.83 1.40 -39.93
C ASP A 353 12.54 2.77 -39.28
N ALA A 354 11.37 2.95 -38.66
CA ALA A 354 10.96 4.21 -38.06
C ALA A 354 11.32 4.28 -36.60
N THR A 355 11.82 5.44 -36.19
CA THR A 355 12.01 5.78 -34.76
C THR A 355 10.84 6.62 -34.28
N ARG A 356 10.23 6.28 -33.15
CA ARG A 356 9.10 6.98 -32.52
C ARG A 356 9.48 7.44 -31.13
N LYS A 357 9.07 8.65 -30.80
CA LYS A 357 9.15 9.19 -29.41
C LYS A 357 7.83 9.04 -28.72
N VAL A 358 7.78 8.23 -27.68
CA VAL A 358 6.59 8.03 -26.83
C VAL A 358 6.77 8.82 -25.54
N GLY A 359 5.91 9.80 -25.30
CA GLY A 359 5.84 10.49 -24.02
C GLY A 359 5.06 9.64 -23.03
N VAL A 360 5.72 9.17 -21.97
CA VAL A 360 5.08 8.43 -20.88
C VAL A 360 4.79 9.40 -19.75
N ILE A 361 3.55 9.44 -19.27
CA ILE A 361 3.16 10.13 -18.05
C ILE A 361 2.76 9.08 -17.02
N THR A 362 3.57 8.94 -15.98
CA THR A 362 3.26 8.09 -14.81
C THR A 362 2.49 8.91 -13.78
N LEU A 363 1.25 8.51 -13.48
CA LEU A 363 0.39 9.13 -12.50
C LEU A 363 0.17 8.18 -11.32
N PRO A 364 0.76 8.42 -10.15
CA PRO A 364 0.69 7.51 -9.00
C PRO A 364 -0.67 7.50 -8.29
N ALA A 365 -1.38 8.64 -8.29
CA ALA A 365 -2.71 8.80 -7.69
C ALA A 365 -3.42 10.01 -8.33
N PHE A 366 -4.75 10.07 -8.19
CA PHE A 366 -5.55 11.26 -8.55
C PHE A 366 -5.60 12.20 -7.33
N TYR A 367 -4.46 12.81 -7.03
CA TYR A 367 -4.28 13.68 -5.88
C TYR A 367 -4.91 15.06 -6.10
N GLU A 368 -5.43 15.64 -5.00
CA GLU A 368 -6.06 16.96 -4.98
C GLU A 368 -5.93 17.61 -3.61
N ASP A 369 -5.55 18.89 -3.55
CA ASP A 369 -5.69 19.72 -2.35
C ASP A 369 -7.14 20.23 -2.26
N PHE A 370 -8.00 19.44 -1.62
CA PHE A 370 -9.43 19.75 -1.46
C PHE A 370 -9.67 21.09 -0.76
N ASP A 371 -8.86 21.44 0.24
CA ASP A 371 -8.98 22.69 0.97
C ASP A 371 -8.57 23.88 0.12
N GLY A 372 -7.46 23.74 -0.60
CA GLY A 372 -7.01 24.77 -1.55
C GLY A 372 -8.06 25.04 -2.61
N ARG A 373 -8.64 23.98 -3.20
CA ARG A 373 -9.71 24.11 -4.19
C ARG A 373 -10.96 24.81 -3.60
N ARG A 374 -11.42 24.37 -2.42
CA ARG A 374 -12.59 24.94 -1.74
C ARG A 374 -12.41 26.42 -1.40
N LYS A 375 -11.18 26.82 -1.02
CA LYS A 375 -10.81 28.21 -0.72
C LYS A 375 -10.57 29.07 -1.97
N GLY A 376 -10.62 28.48 -3.17
CA GLY A 376 -10.37 29.17 -4.44
C GLY A 376 -8.88 29.51 -4.67
N ASP A 377 -7.95 28.78 -4.04
CA ASP A 377 -6.52 28.92 -4.30
C ASP A 377 -6.24 28.55 -5.76
N LYS A 378 -5.79 29.53 -6.55
CA LYS A 378 -5.48 29.31 -7.97
C LYS A 378 -4.31 28.34 -8.19
N ASN A 379 -3.49 28.08 -7.17
CA ASN A 379 -2.30 27.23 -7.23
C ASN A 379 -2.42 25.97 -6.38
N PHE A 380 -3.66 25.52 -6.06
CA PHE A 380 -3.84 24.27 -5.33
C PHE A 380 -3.26 23.08 -6.10
N ARG A 381 -2.75 22.10 -5.37
CA ARG A 381 -2.18 20.88 -5.96
C ARG A 381 -3.26 20.03 -6.62
N SER A 382 -3.05 19.61 -7.88
CA SER A 382 -4.02 18.91 -8.68
C SER A 382 -3.31 18.01 -9.70
N ALA A 383 -3.75 16.75 -9.79
CA ALA A 383 -3.21 15.78 -10.74
C ALA A 383 -3.48 16.20 -12.19
N SER A 384 -4.68 16.68 -12.50
CA SER A 384 -5.07 17.11 -13.85
C SER A 384 -4.26 18.31 -14.34
N ARG A 385 -3.97 19.28 -13.46
CA ARG A 385 -3.12 20.43 -13.78
C ARG A 385 -1.68 20.04 -14.02
N ASP A 386 -1.13 19.16 -13.19
CA ASP A 386 0.23 18.67 -13.38
C ASP A 386 0.36 17.91 -14.69
N VAL A 387 -0.61 17.04 -15.03
CA VAL A 387 -0.63 16.33 -16.31
C VAL A 387 -0.79 17.31 -17.49
N ALA A 388 -1.63 18.33 -17.39
CA ALA A 388 -1.77 19.35 -18.43
C ALA A 388 -0.43 20.06 -18.70
N ALA A 389 0.31 20.40 -17.65
CA ALA A 389 1.66 20.99 -17.78
C ALA A 389 2.63 20.03 -18.47
N LEU A 390 2.65 18.74 -18.05
CA LEU A 390 3.49 17.72 -18.67
C LEU A 390 3.14 17.47 -20.15
N LEU A 391 1.86 17.49 -20.51
CA LEU A 391 1.42 17.40 -21.91
C LEU A 391 1.92 18.57 -22.76
N ALA A 392 1.89 19.80 -22.19
CA ALA A 392 2.43 20.97 -22.87
C ALA A 392 3.95 20.87 -23.10
N GLU A 393 4.68 20.29 -22.15
CA GLU A 393 6.10 20.02 -22.31
C GLU A 393 6.37 18.95 -23.37
N LEU A 394 5.64 17.82 -23.33
CA LEU A 394 5.77 16.74 -24.32
C LEU A 394 5.48 17.22 -25.75
N LYS A 395 4.52 18.14 -25.92
CA LYS A 395 4.28 18.80 -27.21
C LYS A 395 5.48 19.60 -27.72
N LYS A 396 6.15 20.37 -26.82
CA LYS A 396 7.38 21.10 -27.16
C LYS A 396 8.52 20.15 -27.57
N GLU A 397 8.58 18.98 -26.92
CA GLU A 397 9.57 17.93 -27.22
C GLU A 397 9.20 17.09 -28.44
N LYS A 398 8.07 17.38 -29.10
CA LYS A 398 7.57 16.79 -30.34
C LYS A 398 7.47 15.26 -30.22
N VAL A 399 6.84 14.75 -29.15
CA VAL A 399 6.57 13.32 -29.07
C VAL A 399 5.51 12.91 -30.08
N ASP A 400 5.60 11.68 -30.59
CA ASP A 400 4.66 11.14 -31.59
C ASP A 400 3.33 10.70 -30.92
N SER A 401 3.38 10.28 -29.66
CA SER A 401 2.25 9.70 -28.93
C SER A 401 2.42 9.84 -27.42
N VAL A 402 1.33 9.67 -26.66
CA VAL A 402 1.31 9.72 -25.19
C VAL A 402 0.80 8.40 -24.61
N LEU A 403 1.53 7.86 -23.64
CA LEU A 403 1.16 6.71 -22.84
C LEU A 403 0.92 7.18 -21.40
N MET A 404 -0.32 7.02 -20.91
CA MET A 404 -0.65 7.22 -19.49
C MET A 404 -0.41 5.94 -18.72
N ASP A 405 0.56 5.92 -17.81
CA ASP A 405 0.84 4.79 -16.94
C ASP A 405 0.11 4.95 -15.61
N LEU A 406 -0.97 4.17 -15.44
CA LEU A 406 -1.81 4.11 -14.25
C LEU A 406 -1.63 2.81 -13.46
N ARG A 407 -0.60 2.04 -13.71
CA ARG A 407 -0.32 0.83 -12.94
C ARG A 407 -0.14 1.17 -11.46
N ASN A 408 -0.77 0.37 -10.59
CA ASN A 408 -0.75 0.56 -9.14
C ASN A 408 -1.35 1.89 -8.65
N ASN A 409 -2.09 2.61 -9.50
CA ASN A 409 -2.81 3.81 -9.13
C ASN A 409 -4.19 3.43 -8.55
N GLY A 410 -4.33 3.44 -7.23
CA GLY A 410 -5.56 3.08 -6.50
C GLY A 410 -6.72 4.08 -6.65
N GLY A 411 -6.55 5.14 -7.45
CA GLY A 411 -7.56 6.18 -7.64
C GLY A 411 -7.24 7.48 -6.90
N GLY A 412 -8.26 8.10 -6.33
CA GLY A 412 -8.18 9.40 -5.63
C GLY A 412 -9.43 10.22 -5.88
N SER A 413 -9.28 11.52 -6.15
CA SER A 413 -10.38 12.45 -6.41
C SER A 413 -11.15 12.10 -7.69
N LEU A 414 -12.48 12.02 -7.56
CA LEU A 414 -13.37 11.87 -8.71
C LEU A 414 -13.32 13.09 -9.63
N THR A 415 -13.26 14.28 -9.05
CA THR A 415 -13.15 15.52 -9.81
C THR A 415 -11.88 15.54 -10.66
N GLU A 416 -10.75 15.11 -10.10
CA GLU A 416 -9.50 15.00 -10.85
C GLU A 416 -9.58 13.96 -11.99
N ALA A 417 -10.36 12.87 -11.81
CA ALA A 417 -10.59 11.92 -12.90
C ALA A 417 -11.40 12.53 -14.04
N VAL A 418 -12.41 13.36 -13.73
CA VAL A 418 -13.21 14.09 -14.71
C VAL A 418 -12.34 15.12 -15.43
N ASP A 419 -11.69 16.02 -14.67
CA ASP A 419 -10.84 17.09 -15.24
C ASP A 419 -9.68 16.50 -16.10
N LEU A 420 -9.05 15.40 -15.64
CA LEU A 420 -7.99 14.73 -16.39
C LEU A 420 -8.51 14.13 -17.71
N THR A 421 -9.69 13.51 -17.67
CA THR A 421 -10.27 12.89 -18.87
C THR A 421 -10.61 13.96 -19.92
N GLY A 422 -11.12 15.11 -19.47
CA GLY A 422 -11.38 16.28 -20.35
C GLY A 422 -10.15 16.72 -21.14
N LEU A 423 -8.94 16.59 -20.62
CA LEU A 423 -7.69 16.91 -21.33
C LEU A 423 -7.48 16.05 -22.60
N PHE A 424 -8.17 14.92 -22.73
CA PHE A 424 -8.02 13.98 -23.85
C PHE A 424 -9.27 13.83 -24.71
N VAL A 425 -10.46 14.00 -24.15
CA VAL A 425 -11.72 13.84 -24.90
C VAL A 425 -12.42 15.17 -25.19
N GLY A 426 -12.11 16.22 -24.43
CA GLY A 426 -12.81 17.50 -24.51
C GLY A 426 -14.15 17.46 -23.78
N LYS A 427 -15.11 18.28 -24.26
CA LYS A 427 -16.43 18.41 -23.66
C LYS A 427 -17.27 17.14 -23.81
N GLY A 428 -17.89 16.71 -22.73
CA GLY A 428 -18.86 15.61 -22.72
C GLY A 428 -18.96 14.88 -21.38
N PRO A 429 -19.88 13.91 -21.25
CA PRO A 429 -20.03 13.09 -20.06
C PRO A 429 -18.83 12.17 -19.86
N ILE A 430 -18.41 11.96 -18.63
CA ILE A 430 -17.22 11.13 -18.31
C ILE A 430 -17.60 9.97 -17.41
N VAL A 431 -18.46 10.19 -16.43
CA VAL A 431 -18.91 9.19 -15.46
C VAL A 431 -20.33 9.48 -15.03
N GLN A 432 -21.07 8.47 -14.65
CA GLN A 432 -22.38 8.60 -14.03
C GLN A 432 -22.30 8.12 -12.59
N GLN A 433 -23.06 8.76 -11.68
CA GLN A 433 -23.14 8.38 -10.28
C GLN A 433 -24.59 8.09 -9.91
N ARG A 434 -24.84 6.98 -9.21
CA ARG A 434 -26.14 6.64 -8.64
C ARG A 434 -26.05 6.68 -7.12
N ASN A 435 -26.86 7.51 -6.48
CA ASN A 435 -26.95 7.62 -5.02
C ASN A 435 -27.83 6.50 -4.42
N ALA A 436 -27.92 6.45 -3.10
CA ALA A 436 -28.76 5.48 -2.38
C ALA A 436 -30.27 5.58 -2.69
N ARG A 437 -30.75 6.72 -3.20
CA ARG A 437 -32.17 6.92 -3.59
C ARG A 437 -32.43 6.41 -5.00
N GLY A 438 -31.42 6.07 -5.76
CA GLY A 438 -31.51 5.66 -7.16
C GLY A 438 -31.39 6.80 -8.17
N ASP A 439 -31.17 8.04 -7.73
CA ASP A 439 -30.98 9.18 -8.62
C ASP A 439 -29.61 9.04 -9.32
N VAL A 440 -29.62 9.25 -10.64
CA VAL A 440 -28.41 9.19 -11.46
C VAL A 440 -28.00 10.60 -11.86
N ASN A 441 -26.77 10.98 -11.48
CA ASN A 441 -26.13 12.21 -11.92
C ASN A 441 -25.05 11.90 -12.96
N VAL A 442 -24.92 12.74 -13.98
CA VAL A 442 -23.90 12.62 -15.04
C VAL A 442 -22.85 13.69 -14.81
N GLU A 443 -21.63 13.27 -14.56
CA GLU A 443 -20.48 14.16 -14.42
C GLU A 443 -19.72 14.23 -15.75
N GLY A 444 -19.32 15.41 -16.15
CA GLY A 444 -18.60 15.64 -17.40
C GLY A 444 -17.73 16.88 -17.32
N ASP A 445 -16.95 17.10 -18.38
CA ASP A 445 -16.12 18.28 -18.52
C ASP A 445 -16.67 19.20 -19.62
N ASP A 446 -16.47 20.49 -19.44
CA ASP A 446 -16.85 21.53 -20.38
C ASP A 446 -15.63 22.11 -21.14
N ILE A 447 -14.46 21.48 -21.06
CA ILE A 447 -13.25 21.89 -21.81
C ILE A 447 -13.54 21.85 -23.31
N PRO A 448 -13.50 23.01 -24.01
CA PRO A 448 -13.94 23.06 -25.41
C PRO A 448 -12.98 22.34 -26.36
N ALA A 449 -11.72 22.19 -25.98
CA ALA A 449 -10.71 21.53 -26.82
C ALA A 449 -9.73 20.73 -25.95
N PRO A 450 -9.45 19.46 -26.31
CA PRO A 450 -8.55 18.61 -25.55
C PRO A 450 -7.11 19.13 -25.58
N ALA A 451 -6.37 18.92 -24.49
CA ALA A 451 -4.97 19.26 -24.38
C ALA A 451 -4.09 18.34 -25.26
N TRP A 452 -4.51 17.12 -25.53
CA TRP A 452 -3.80 16.17 -26.41
C TRP A 452 -4.75 15.48 -27.39
N THR A 453 -4.49 15.64 -28.70
CA THR A 453 -5.30 15.05 -29.78
C THR A 453 -4.57 13.93 -30.53
N GLY A 454 -3.26 13.74 -30.27
CA GLY A 454 -2.45 12.69 -30.90
C GLY A 454 -2.79 11.28 -30.38
N PRO A 455 -2.10 10.24 -30.88
CA PRO A 455 -2.28 8.86 -30.43
C PRO A 455 -2.11 8.74 -28.92
N LEU A 456 -2.98 7.93 -28.29
CA LEU A 456 -3.05 7.74 -26.86
C LEU A 456 -3.19 6.26 -26.52
N ALA A 457 -2.47 5.82 -25.49
CA ALA A 457 -2.74 4.57 -24.80
C ALA A 457 -2.75 4.77 -23.28
N VAL A 458 -3.42 3.87 -22.57
CA VAL A 458 -3.48 3.82 -21.12
C VAL A 458 -3.01 2.46 -20.66
N LEU A 459 -1.96 2.42 -19.85
CA LEU A 459 -1.43 1.20 -19.25
C LEU A 459 -2.00 1.01 -17.86
N ILE A 460 -2.72 -0.08 -17.66
CA ILE A 460 -3.37 -0.45 -16.40
C ILE A 460 -2.90 -1.81 -15.89
N ASN A 461 -3.10 -2.04 -14.60
CA ASN A 461 -2.95 -3.36 -13.99
C ASN A 461 -4.02 -3.58 -12.90
N ARG A 462 -3.97 -4.71 -12.23
CA ARG A 462 -4.91 -5.04 -11.17
C ARG A 462 -4.91 -4.06 -9.98
N GLY A 463 -3.85 -3.26 -9.82
CA GLY A 463 -3.77 -2.17 -8.84
C GLY A 463 -4.40 -0.84 -9.31
N SER A 464 -4.83 -0.75 -10.57
CA SER A 464 -5.53 0.43 -11.11
C SER A 464 -6.99 0.39 -10.67
N ALA A 465 -7.42 1.31 -9.81
CA ALA A 465 -8.74 1.26 -9.18
C ALA A 465 -9.48 2.61 -9.22
N SER A 466 -10.82 2.58 -9.10
CA SER A 466 -11.65 3.78 -8.85
C SER A 466 -11.48 4.88 -9.91
N ALA A 467 -10.91 6.04 -9.57
CA ALA A 467 -10.63 7.16 -10.48
C ALA A 467 -9.80 6.74 -11.71
N SER A 468 -8.85 5.81 -11.55
CA SER A 468 -8.10 5.21 -12.67
C SER A 468 -9.02 4.45 -13.62
N GLU A 469 -10.03 3.76 -13.06
CA GLU A 469 -11.01 3.01 -13.85
C GLU A 469 -11.99 3.94 -14.54
N ILE A 470 -12.38 5.06 -13.91
CA ILE A 470 -13.18 6.10 -14.55
C ILE A 470 -12.48 6.65 -15.79
N PHE A 471 -11.20 7.04 -15.63
CA PHE A 471 -10.39 7.55 -16.73
C PHE A 471 -10.23 6.53 -17.86
N ALA A 472 -9.75 5.32 -17.53
CA ALA A 472 -9.51 4.28 -18.53
C ALA A 472 -10.81 3.86 -19.26
N ALA A 473 -11.93 3.73 -18.53
CA ALA A 473 -13.23 3.40 -19.10
C ALA A 473 -13.73 4.49 -20.05
N ALA A 474 -13.63 5.76 -19.68
CA ALA A 474 -14.04 6.87 -20.55
C ALA A 474 -13.18 6.92 -21.82
N ILE A 475 -11.87 6.80 -21.72
CA ILE A 475 -10.97 6.73 -22.91
C ILE A 475 -11.38 5.58 -23.84
N GLN A 476 -11.74 4.42 -23.28
CA GLN A 476 -12.17 3.24 -24.04
C GLN A 476 -13.56 3.46 -24.67
N ASP A 477 -14.54 4.00 -23.94
CA ASP A 477 -15.90 4.22 -24.42
C ASP A 477 -15.93 5.25 -25.54
N TYR A 478 -15.14 6.32 -25.42
CA TYR A 478 -14.99 7.32 -26.47
C TYR A 478 -14.19 6.84 -27.70
N GLY A 479 -13.64 5.63 -27.68
CA GLY A 479 -12.75 5.14 -28.74
C GLY A 479 -11.50 6.01 -28.92
N ARG A 480 -11.11 6.75 -27.88
CA ARG A 480 -10.06 7.79 -27.89
C ARG A 480 -8.65 7.20 -27.87
N GLY A 481 -8.45 6.06 -27.26
CA GLY A 481 -7.15 5.43 -27.09
C GLY A 481 -7.25 3.95 -26.81
N VAL A 482 -6.10 3.25 -26.80
CA VAL A 482 -5.99 1.81 -26.53
C VAL A 482 -5.72 1.59 -25.05
N ILE A 483 -6.50 0.72 -24.42
CA ILE A 483 -6.26 0.27 -23.04
C ILE A 483 -5.40 -0.99 -23.08
N ILE A 484 -4.25 -0.95 -22.42
CA ILE A 484 -3.22 -2.00 -22.45
C ILE A 484 -2.95 -2.49 -21.02
N GLY A 485 -2.69 -3.77 -20.84
CA GLY A 485 -2.22 -4.32 -19.57
C GLY A 485 -3.07 -5.42 -18.99
N GLU A 486 -3.21 -5.46 -17.66
CA GLU A 486 -4.10 -6.41 -16.96
C GLU A 486 -5.49 -5.78 -16.77
N GLY A 487 -6.51 -6.61 -16.52
CA GLY A 487 -7.79 -6.13 -16.03
C GLY A 487 -7.63 -5.33 -14.74
N SER A 488 -8.35 -4.20 -14.61
CA SER A 488 -8.24 -3.33 -13.44
C SER A 488 -8.88 -3.94 -12.18
N PHE A 489 -8.87 -3.23 -11.06
CA PHE A 489 -9.30 -3.71 -9.74
C PHE A 489 -10.78 -4.10 -9.68
N GLY A 490 -11.67 -3.28 -10.24
CA GLY A 490 -13.12 -3.51 -10.24
C GLY A 490 -13.88 -2.74 -9.17
N LYS A 491 -13.34 -1.62 -8.65
CA LYS A 491 -14.03 -0.78 -7.67
C LYS A 491 -14.96 0.22 -8.37
N GLY A 492 -16.26 0.07 -8.14
CA GLY A 492 -17.30 0.93 -8.71
C GLY A 492 -18.04 1.81 -7.69
N THR A 493 -17.40 2.13 -6.54
CA THR A 493 -18.01 2.88 -5.44
C THR A 493 -17.36 4.25 -5.25
N VAL A 494 -18.15 5.21 -4.79
CA VAL A 494 -17.74 6.59 -4.47
C VAL A 494 -17.86 6.80 -2.97
N GLN A 495 -16.79 7.29 -2.34
CA GLN A 495 -16.75 7.61 -0.92
C GLN A 495 -16.73 9.12 -0.71
N THR A 496 -17.24 9.54 0.46
CA THR A 496 -17.05 10.86 1.02
C THR A 496 -16.38 10.78 2.36
N MET A 497 -15.68 11.84 2.75
CA MET A 497 -15.12 12.00 4.09
C MET A 497 -16.14 12.70 4.98
N VAL A 498 -16.42 12.11 6.14
CA VAL A 498 -17.34 12.65 7.16
C VAL A 498 -16.52 12.91 8.42
N ASN A 499 -16.27 14.17 8.74
CA ASN A 499 -15.55 14.56 9.94
C ASN A 499 -16.48 14.49 11.15
N LEU A 500 -16.22 13.55 12.06
CA LEU A 500 -17.05 13.30 13.23
C LEU A 500 -16.94 14.41 14.28
N ASP A 501 -15.81 15.11 14.33
CA ASP A 501 -15.63 16.24 15.25
C ASP A 501 -16.44 17.47 14.81
N GLU A 502 -16.48 17.77 13.50
CA GLU A 502 -17.33 18.85 12.96
C GLU A 502 -18.81 18.59 13.26
N LEU A 503 -19.27 17.33 13.12
CA LEU A 503 -20.65 16.94 13.39
C LEU A 503 -21.03 17.06 14.86
N SER A 504 -20.10 16.82 15.74
CA SER A 504 -20.31 16.92 17.20
C SER A 504 -19.94 18.28 17.78
N HIS A 505 -19.58 19.25 16.93
CA HIS A 505 -19.11 20.59 17.33
C HIS A 505 -17.94 20.55 18.32
N ASN A 506 -17.01 19.62 18.14
CA ASN A 506 -15.77 19.52 18.92
C ASN A 506 -14.72 20.51 18.42
N ASP A 507 -14.23 21.36 19.31
CA ASP A 507 -13.13 22.29 18.99
C ASP A 507 -11.76 21.61 18.85
N LYS A 508 -11.63 20.38 19.35
CA LYS A 508 -10.38 19.61 19.31
C LYS A 508 -10.62 18.25 18.66
N PRO A 509 -9.85 17.88 17.61
CA PRO A 509 -10.00 16.59 16.95
C PRO A 509 -9.80 15.41 17.93
N LYS A 510 -10.82 14.56 18.05
CA LYS A 510 -10.82 13.38 18.94
C LYS A 510 -11.53 12.17 18.35
N PHE A 511 -12.53 12.41 17.48
CA PHE A 511 -13.42 11.37 16.99
C PHE A 511 -12.99 10.79 15.65
N GLY A 512 -12.10 11.49 14.92
CA GLY A 512 -11.64 11.04 13.62
C GLY A 512 -12.68 11.24 12.51
N GLU A 513 -12.56 10.45 11.45
CA GLU A 513 -13.36 10.60 10.23
C GLU A 513 -13.87 9.25 9.73
N LEU A 514 -15.06 9.28 9.11
CA LEU A 514 -15.57 8.15 8.32
C LEU A 514 -15.33 8.43 6.83
N LYS A 515 -14.66 7.52 6.16
CA LYS A 515 -14.65 7.44 4.70
C LYS A 515 -15.79 6.50 4.30
N MET A 516 -16.92 7.07 3.92
CA MET A 516 -18.19 6.34 3.76
C MET A 516 -18.64 6.29 2.31
N THR A 517 -19.04 5.11 1.85
CA THR A 517 -19.62 4.93 0.51
C THR A 517 -20.99 5.57 0.43
N ILE A 518 -21.16 6.51 -0.55
CA ILE A 518 -22.39 7.29 -0.76
C ILE A 518 -23.02 7.04 -2.12
N ALA A 519 -22.29 6.50 -3.09
CA ALA A 519 -22.78 6.23 -4.43
C ALA A 519 -22.04 5.06 -5.11
N GLN A 520 -22.64 4.51 -6.16
CA GLN A 520 -21.94 3.74 -7.18
C GLN A 520 -21.69 4.60 -8.41
N PHE A 521 -20.56 4.39 -9.09
CA PHE A 521 -20.32 5.02 -10.36
C PHE A 521 -20.44 4.04 -11.54
N PHE A 522 -20.75 4.60 -12.68
CA PHE A 522 -21.01 3.88 -13.92
C PHE A 522 -20.26 4.55 -15.06
N ARG A 523 -19.85 3.75 -16.01
CA ARG A 523 -19.32 4.21 -17.29
C ARG A 523 -20.40 4.98 -18.04
N ILE A 524 -20.01 5.79 -19.00
CA ILE A 524 -20.96 6.51 -19.87
C ILE A 524 -21.80 5.56 -20.72
N ASN A 525 -21.34 4.34 -20.98
CA ASN A 525 -22.13 3.29 -21.66
C ASN A 525 -23.18 2.62 -20.75
N GLY A 526 -23.24 3.00 -19.47
CA GLY A 526 -24.22 2.52 -18.49
C GLY A 526 -23.79 1.37 -17.61
N GLY A 527 -22.72 0.64 -17.93
CA GLY A 527 -22.18 -0.42 -17.07
C GLY A 527 -21.33 0.12 -15.93
N THR A 528 -21.30 -0.55 -14.76
CA THR A 528 -20.33 -0.21 -13.70
C THR A 528 -19.04 -1.02 -13.84
N THR A 529 -17.93 -0.49 -13.30
CA THR A 529 -16.66 -1.24 -13.14
C THR A 529 -16.72 -2.24 -11.98
N GLN A 530 -17.73 -2.16 -11.13
CA GLN A 530 -17.86 -3.00 -9.92
C GLN A 530 -17.68 -4.49 -10.24
N LEU A 531 -16.81 -5.19 -9.50
CA LEU A 531 -16.40 -6.59 -9.62
C LEU A 531 -15.64 -6.96 -10.91
N ARG A 532 -15.81 -6.22 -12.00
CA ARG A 532 -15.28 -6.58 -13.33
C ARG A 532 -14.06 -5.77 -13.74
N GLY A 533 -14.00 -4.53 -13.28
CA GLY A 533 -12.98 -3.59 -13.71
C GLY A 533 -13.13 -3.13 -15.15
N VAL A 534 -12.08 -2.55 -15.68
CA VAL A 534 -11.90 -2.24 -17.09
C VAL A 534 -11.08 -3.36 -17.72
N THR A 535 -11.65 -4.05 -18.70
CA THR A 535 -10.94 -5.06 -19.47
C THR A 535 -10.06 -4.36 -20.50
N PRO A 536 -8.74 -4.61 -20.56
CA PRO A 536 -7.87 -3.98 -21.54
C PRO A 536 -8.21 -4.44 -22.98
N ASP A 537 -7.96 -3.58 -23.95
CA ASP A 537 -8.10 -3.89 -25.37
C ASP A 537 -6.99 -4.82 -25.85
N ILE A 538 -5.77 -4.65 -25.29
CA ILE A 538 -4.61 -5.53 -25.49
C ILE A 538 -4.15 -6.03 -24.13
N SER A 539 -4.33 -7.30 -23.88
CA SER A 539 -3.98 -7.93 -22.59
C SER A 539 -2.49 -8.24 -22.51
N LEU A 540 -1.87 -7.87 -21.39
CA LEU A 540 -0.50 -8.27 -21.07
C LEU A 540 -0.50 -9.17 -19.83
N PRO A 541 0.48 -10.09 -19.71
CA PRO A 541 0.63 -10.91 -18.50
C PRO A 541 0.99 -10.05 -17.29
N GLY A 542 0.56 -10.44 -16.09
CA GLY A 542 0.86 -9.73 -14.87
C GLY A 542 1.03 -10.65 -13.67
N PHE A 543 1.61 -10.09 -12.62
CA PHE A 543 1.88 -10.81 -11.37
C PHE A 543 0.68 -10.86 -10.41
N SER A 544 -0.43 -10.21 -10.74
CA SER A 544 -1.60 -10.15 -9.86
C SER A 544 -2.38 -11.46 -9.91
N ASP A 545 -2.86 -11.91 -8.74
CA ASP A 545 -3.78 -13.04 -8.64
C ASP A 545 -5.21 -12.51 -8.54
N PRO A 546 -6.06 -12.71 -9.57
CA PRO A 546 -7.43 -12.20 -9.54
C PRO A 546 -8.32 -12.81 -8.46
N GLU A 547 -7.96 -13.99 -7.93
CA GLU A 547 -8.74 -14.66 -6.87
C GLU A 547 -8.48 -14.05 -5.48
N SER A 548 -7.27 -13.52 -5.27
CA SER A 548 -6.85 -12.98 -3.97
C SER A 548 -6.75 -11.46 -3.93
N PHE A 549 -6.77 -10.79 -5.10
CA PHE A 549 -6.61 -9.34 -5.19
C PHE A 549 -7.54 -8.74 -6.24
N GLY A 550 -8.34 -7.78 -5.82
CA GLY A 550 -9.35 -7.07 -6.60
C GLY A 550 -10.70 -7.10 -5.91
N GLU A 551 -11.66 -6.34 -6.44
CA GLU A 551 -13.00 -6.18 -5.86
C GLU A 551 -13.73 -7.52 -5.69
N SER A 552 -13.57 -8.43 -6.65
CA SER A 552 -14.18 -9.76 -6.64
C SER A 552 -13.65 -10.68 -5.53
N SER A 553 -12.55 -10.33 -4.86
CA SER A 553 -12.02 -11.10 -3.73
C SER A 553 -12.73 -10.82 -2.40
N TYR A 554 -13.53 -9.74 -2.33
CA TYR A 554 -14.30 -9.39 -1.13
C TYR A 554 -15.65 -10.13 -1.09
N ASP A 555 -15.97 -10.70 0.05
CA ASP A 555 -17.20 -11.47 0.28
C ASP A 555 -18.47 -10.61 0.37
N ASN A 556 -18.33 -9.31 0.61
CA ASN A 556 -19.42 -8.36 0.79
C ASN A 556 -19.36 -7.16 -0.18
N ALA A 557 -18.57 -7.26 -1.26
CA ALA A 557 -18.56 -6.27 -2.32
C ALA A 557 -19.97 -6.01 -2.87
N LEU A 558 -20.25 -4.77 -3.29
CA LEU A 558 -21.52 -4.44 -3.91
C LEU A 558 -21.67 -5.19 -5.24
N PRO A 559 -22.90 -5.59 -5.61
CA PRO A 559 -23.12 -6.32 -6.86
C PRO A 559 -22.88 -5.42 -8.09
N TRP A 560 -22.52 -6.07 -9.19
CA TRP A 560 -22.49 -5.41 -10.49
C TRP A 560 -23.91 -4.96 -10.87
N SER A 561 -24.04 -3.76 -11.44
CA SER A 561 -25.32 -3.22 -11.89
C SER A 561 -25.11 -2.30 -13.10
N GLN A 562 -26.17 -1.80 -13.68
CA GLN A 562 -26.15 -0.87 -14.79
C GLN A 562 -27.20 0.22 -14.66
N VAL A 563 -26.98 1.34 -15.34
CA VAL A 563 -27.91 2.44 -15.52
C VAL A 563 -28.09 2.70 -17.03
N LYS A 564 -29.00 3.60 -17.39
CA LYS A 564 -29.11 4.02 -18.79
C LYS A 564 -27.80 4.67 -19.24
N ALA A 565 -27.35 4.38 -20.46
CA ALA A 565 -26.19 5.03 -21.04
C ALA A 565 -26.41 6.56 -21.12
N ALA A 566 -25.38 7.33 -20.83
CA ALA A 566 -25.38 8.77 -21.05
C ALA A 566 -25.45 9.08 -22.55
N ASP A 567 -25.87 10.28 -22.90
CA ASP A 567 -25.86 10.74 -24.27
C ASP A 567 -24.45 11.25 -24.62
N TYR A 568 -23.71 10.49 -25.43
CA TYR A 568 -22.35 10.84 -25.86
C TYR A 568 -22.05 10.38 -27.28
N THR A 569 -21.11 11.04 -27.91
CA THR A 569 -20.63 10.67 -29.25
C THR A 569 -19.16 10.28 -29.16
N PRO A 570 -18.75 9.09 -29.63
CA PRO A 570 -17.34 8.73 -29.72
C PRO A 570 -16.53 9.77 -30.48
N VAL A 571 -15.32 10.08 -29.95
CA VAL A 571 -14.43 11.07 -30.58
C VAL A 571 -13.39 10.42 -31.51
N GLY A 572 -13.30 9.09 -31.48
CA GLY A 572 -12.42 8.27 -32.35
C GLY A 572 -12.98 6.85 -32.47
N ASP A 573 -12.31 6.03 -33.27
CA ASP A 573 -12.66 4.61 -33.42
C ASP A 573 -11.41 3.73 -33.46
N VAL A 574 -10.60 3.83 -32.41
CA VAL A 574 -9.40 2.98 -32.31
C VAL A 574 -9.74 1.50 -32.27
N LYS A 575 -10.99 1.15 -31.88
CA LYS A 575 -11.47 -0.24 -31.83
C LYS A 575 -11.38 -0.95 -33.17
N GLY A 576 -11.62 -0.23 -34.27
CA GLY A 576 -11.51 -0.77 -35.62
C GLY A 576 -10.08 -1.21 -36.02
N LEU A 577 -9.06 -0.78 -35.28
CA LEU A 577 -7.66 -1.13 -35.51
C LEU A 577 -7.15 -2.25 -34.59
N LEU A 578 -7.89 -2.64 -33.55
CA LEU A 578 -7.44 -3.61 -32.52
C LEU A 578 -6.98 -4.95 -33.12
N PRO A 579 -7.64 -5.58 -34.11
CA PRO A 579 -7.14 -6.84 -34.68
C PRO A 579 -5.74 -6.72 -35.28
N GLN A 580 -5.43 -5.59 -35.92
CA GLN A 580 -4.11 -5.35 -36.51
C GLN A 580 -3.07 -5.04 -35.45
N ILE A 581 -3.42 -4.29 -34.41
CA ILE A 581 -2.57 -3.99 -33.25
C ILE A 581 -2.21 -5.28 -32.53
N GLN A 582 -3.21 -6.13 -32.24
CA GLN A 582 -3.02 -7.43 -31.58
C GLN A 582 -2.08 -8.33 -32.40
N SER A 583 -2.32 -8.46 -33.70
CA SER A 583 -1.47 -9.30 -34.58
C SER A 583 0.00 -8.86 -34.59
N ARG A 584 0.26 -7.55 -34.59
CA ARG A 584 1.62 -7.02 -34.49
C ARG A 584 2.26 -7.28 -33.12
N HIS A 585 1.49 -7.12 -32.05
CA HIS A 585 1.91 -7.48 -30.70
C HIS A 585 2.29 -8.95 -30.61
N ASP A 586 1.41 -9.86 -31.01
CA ASP A 586 1.62 -11.31 -30.93
C ASP A 586 2.89 -11.73 -31.69
N THR A 587 3.05 -11.26 -32.94
CA THR A 587 4.23 -11.54 -33.77
C THR A 587 5.54 -11.05 -33.13
N ARG A 588 5.49 -9.94 -32.40
CA ARG A 588 6.66 -9.35 -31.76
C ARG A 588 7.05 -10.11 -30.50
N VAL A 589 6.09 -10.41 -29.61
CA VAL A 589 6.35 -11.06 -28.32
C VAL A 589 6.78 -12.52 -28.47
N GLU A 590 6.39 -13.20 -29.55
CA GLU A 590 6.89 -14.53 -29.90
C GLU A 590 8.41 -14.57 -30.11
N LYS A 591 9.03 -13.43 -30.44
CA LYS A 591 10.47 -13.29 -30.70
C LYS A 591 11.21 -12.51 -29.61
N ASP A 592 10.49 -11.84 -28.71
CA ASP A 592 11.08 -11.01 -27.66
C ASP A 592 11.44 -11.88 -26.44
N LYS A 593 12.72 -12.18 -26.28
CA LYS A 593 13.23 -13.03 -25.19
C LYS A 593 12.94 -12.46 -23.80
N ASP A 594 12.94 -11.13 -23.64
CA ASP A 594 12.67 -10.50 -22.35
C ASP A 594 11.20 -10.67 -21.97
N PHE A 595 10.30 -10.56 -22.96
CA PHE A 595 8.88 -10.78 -22.76
C PHE A 595 8.56 -12.27 -22.45
N GLN A 596 9.20 -13.19 -23.15
CA GLN A 596 9.06 -14.63 -22.87
C GLN A 596 9.52 -14.98 -21.46
N ARG A 597 10.67 -14.44 -21.01
CA ARG A 597 11.15 -14.61 -19.64
C ARG A 597 10.16 -14.06 -18.63
N PHE A 598 9.62 -12.87 -18.88
CA PHE A 598 8.61 -12.27 -18.04
C PHE A 598 7.36 -13.17 -17.90
N GLN A 599 6.89 -13.78 -18.99
CA GLN A 599 5.78 -14.74 -18.96
C GLN A 599 6.12 -15.99 -18.13
N GLU A 600 7.33 -16.53 -18.27
CA GLU A 600 7.81 -17.65 -17.45
C GLU A 600 7.85 -17.27 -15.96
N ASP A 601 8.35 -16.09 -15.62
CA ASP A 601 8.39 -15.58 -14.24
C ASP A 601 6.99 -15.45 -13.63
N VAL A 602 6.03 -14.94 -14.41
CA VAL A 602 4.61 -14.88 -14.00
C VAL A 602 4.04 -16.28 -13.75
N ALA A 603 4.31 -17.22 -14.64
CA ALA A 603 3.83 -18.61 -14.49
C ALA A 603 4.44 -19.29 -13.26
N GLU A 604 5.74 -19.10 -13.01
CA GLU A 604 6.43 -19.64 -11.83
C GLU A 604 5.88 -19.06 -10.53
N LEU A 605 5.70 -17.72 -10.47
CA LEU A 605 5.14 -17.07 -9.29
C LEU A 605 3.72 -17.57 -8.99
N ASN A 606 2.89 -17.73 -10.03
CA ASN A 606 1.54 -18.24 -9.87
C ASN A 606 1.53 -19.70 -9.40
N ALA A 607 2.50 -20.51 -9.80
CA ALA A 607 2.68 -21.89 -9.28
C ALA A 607 3.10 -21.87 -7.80
N LEU A 608 4.02 -20.98 -7.42
CA LEU A 608 4.46 -20.81 -6.02
C LEU A 608 3.34 -20.34 -5.10
N ARG A 609 2.49 -19.42 -5.54
CA ARG A 609 1.32 -18.94 -4.76
C ARG A 609 0.31 -20.03 -4.42
N LYS A 610 0.19 -21.04 -5.27
CA LYS A 610 -0.69 -22.19 -5.01
C LYS A 610 -0.13 -23.13 -3.94
N LYS A 611 1.18 -23.02 -3.62
CA LYS A 611 1.82 -23.83 -2.59
C LYS A 611 1.42 -23.29 -1.21
N ARG A 612 0.73 -24.10 -0.43
CA ARG A 612 0.26 -23.76 0.93
C ARG A 612 1.02 -24.48 2.02
N VAL A 613 1.71 -25.57 1.65
CA VAL A 613 2.39 -26.50 2.54
C VAL A 613 3.83 -26.67 2.07
N ILE A 614 4.75 -26.74 3.00
CA ILE A 614 6.17 -26.97 2.76
C ILE A 614 6.72 -28.07 3.67
N SER A 615 7.70 -28.82 3.18
CA SER A 615 8.44 -29.80 4.01
C SER A 615 9.34 -29.10 5.02
N LEU A 616 9.40 -29.61 6.23
CA LEU A 616 10.36 -29.22 7.28
C LEU A 616 11.61 -30.14 7.30
N ASN A 617 11.73 -31.06 6.34
CA ASN A 617 12.91 -31.87 6.15
C ASN A 617 13.97 -31.09 5.36
N GLU A 618 15.21 -31.04 5.88
CA GLU A 618 16.29 -30.26 5.26
C GLU A 618 16.65 -30.78 3.86
N THR A 619 16.70 -32.11 3.68
CA THR A 619 17.07 -32.71 2.39
C THR A 619 16.04 -32.36 1.31
N ASP A 620 14.75 -32.46 1.62
CA ASP A 620 13.70 -32.15 0.68
C ASP A 620 13.75 -30.65 0.27
N ARG A 621 13.89 -29.74 1.25
CA ARG A 621 13.96 -28.30 1.00
C ARG A 621 15.22 -27.91 0.24
N ARG A 622 16.37 -28.55 0.53
CA ARG A 622 17.63 -28.31 -0.19
C ARG A 622 17.52 -28.76 -1.64
N ASN A 623 16.85 -29.89 -1.90
CA ASN A 623 16.61 -30.38 -3.25
C ASN A 623 15.69 -29.40 -4.03
N GLU A 624 14.60 -28.92 -3.43
CA GLU A 624 13.74 -27.90 -4.03
C GLU A 624 14.53 -26.63 -4.38
N MET A 625 15.35 -26.13 -3.44
CA MET A 625 16.17 -24.95 -3.64
C MET A 625 17.21 -25.14 -4.75
N ASN A 626 17.92 -26.28 -4.76
CA ASN A 626 18.90 -26.60 -5.80
C ASN A 626 18.25 -26.70 -7.20
N GLN A 627 17.05 -27.25 -7.30
CA GLN A 627 16.30 -27.32 -8.55
C GLN A 627 15.93 -25.92 -9.04
N GLN A 628 15.48 -25.05 -8.13
CA GLN A 628 15.14 -23.66 -8.46
C GLN A 628 16.40 -22.89 -8.90
N GLU A 629 17.50 -23.02 -8.17
CA GLU A 629 18.78 -22.40 -8.52
C GLU A 629 19.32 -22.90 -9.88
N ALA A 630 19.23 -24.21 -10.16
CA ALA A 630 19.62 -24.77 -11.44
C ALA A 630 18.78 -24.20 -12.61
N ARG A 631 17.48 -24.00 -12.41
CA ARG A 631 16.60 -23.36 -13.39
C ARG A 631 17.02 -21.90 -13.63
N LEU A 632 17.26 -21.12 -12.58
CA LEU A 632 17.72 -19.73 -12.68
C LEU A 632 19.06 -19.62 -13.41
N LYS A 633 20.04 -20.49 -13.08
CA LYS A 633 21.35 -20.55 -13.76
C LYS A 633 21.24 -20.95 -15.25
N ALA A 634 20.35 -21.86 -15.59
CA ALA A 634 20.10 -22.24 -16.98
C ALA A 634 19.53 -21.05 -17.77
N ARG A 635 18.62 -20.29 -17.17
CA ARG A 635 18.04 -19.07 -17.74
C ARG A 635 19.08 -17.96 -17.94
N GLY A 636 19.95 -17.71 -16.95
CA GLY A 636 21.03 -16.71 -17.03
C GLY A 636 22.01 -16.99 -18.16
N LYS A 637 22.38 -18.27 -18.36
CA LYS A 637 23.26 -18.68 -19.47
C LYS A 637 22.62 -18.51 -20.85
N ALA A 638 21.32 -18.72 -20.99
CA ALA A 638 20.60 -18.54 -22.24
C ALA A 638 20.47 -17.05 -22.65
N GLY A 639 20.66 -16.12 -21.73
CA GLY A 639 20.59 -14.68 -21.95
C GLY A 639 21.92 -13.95 -22.14
N ALA A 640 23.03 -14.61 -21.85
CA ALA A 640 24.36 -13.98 -21.86
C ALA A 640 24.96 -13.75 -23.27
N GLY A 641 24.21 -14.00 -24.35
CA GLY A 641 24.72 -13.93 -25.72
C GLY A 641 24.82 -12.53 -26.31
N ASP A 642 24.14 -11.51 -25.78
CA ASP A 642 24.01 -10.23 -26.50
C ASP A 642 23.76 -8.98 -25.63
N SER A 643 24.16 -8.96 -24.36
CA SER A 643 23.94 -7.78 -23.51
C SER A 643 25.24 -7.12 -23.05
N ASP A 644 25.29 -5.79 -23.16
CA ASP A 644 26.34 -4.91 -22.64
C ASP A 644 26.52 -5.10 -21.11
N SER A 645 27.76 -4.93 -20.64
CA SER A 645 28.20 -5.24 -19.26
C SER A 645 27.38 -4.60 -18.13
N LYS A 646 26.65 -3.50 -18.39
CA LYS A 646 25.76 -2.83 -17.41
C LYS A 646 24.44 -3.56 -17.14
N ASP A 647 23.96 -4.33 -18.10
CA ASP A 647 22.74 -5.14 -17.95
C ASP A 647 22.99 -6.43 -17.14
N LYS A 648 24.24 -6.90 -17.10
CA LYS A 648 24.64 -8.05 -16.29
C LYS A 648 24.55 -7.78 -14.80
N ASP A 649 25.04 -6.62 -14.34
CA ASP A 649 25.03 -6.26 -12.91
C ASP A 649 23.59 -6.08 -12.39
N ALA A 650 22.68 -5.59 -13.24
CA ALA A 650 21.26 -5.44 -12.91
C ALA A 650 20.50 -6.80 -12.92
N ALA A 651 20.86 -7.72 -13.81
CA ALA A 651 20.29 -9.06 -13.86
C ALA A 651 20.76 -9.91 -12.68
N ASP A 652 22.05 -9.86 -12.36
CA ASP A 652 22.63 -10.56 -11.20
C ASP A 652 22.07 -10.02 -9.86
N ALA A 653 21.81 -8.70 -9.76
CA ALA A 653 21.16 -8.10 -8.59
C ALA A 653 19.68 -8.51 -8.48
N ALA A 654 18.95 -8.67 -9.59
CA ALA A 654 17.58 -9.15 -9.62
C ALA A 654 17.48 -10.64 -9.24
N ASP A 655 18.45 -11.47 -9.66
CA ASP A 655 18.52 -12.88 -9.30
C ASP A 655 18.90 -13.11 -7.82
N LEU A 656 19.77 -12.27 -7.26
CA LEU A 656 20.08 -12.28 -5.82
C LEU A 656 18.87 -11.92 -4.96
N ASN A 657 17.98 -11.07 -5.45
CA ASN A 657 16.72 -10.73 -4.77
C ASN A 657 15.64 -11.84 -4.83
N ARG A 658 15.79 -12.83 -5.69
CA ARG A 658 14.87 -13.97 -5.80
C ARG A 658 15.20 -15.12 -4.86
N GLN A 659 16.43 -15.17 -4.33
CA GLN A 659 16.84 -16.21 -3.41
C GLN A 659 16.40 -15.87 -1.97
N ASP A 660 15.60 -16.75 -1.37
CA ASP A 660 15.18 -16.60 0.03
C ASP A 660 16.39 -16.70 0.98
N ASP A 661 16.80 -15.58 1.55
CA ASP A 661 17.88 -15.48 2.55
C ASP A 661 17.38 -15.72 3.99
N GLY A 662 16.08 -16.00 4.16
CA GLY A 662 15.45 -16.21 5.46
C GLY A 662 15.29 -14.95 6.31
N LEU A 663 15.75 -13.78 5.83
CA LEU A 663 15.67 -12.50 6.55
C LEU A 663 14.37 -11.76 6.25
N GLN A 664 13.88 -11.03 7.24
CA GLN A 664 12.85 -10.01 7.07
C GLN A 664 13.48 -8.71 6.55
N ALA A 665 12.66 -7.83 5.95
CA ALA A 665 13.15 -6.57 5.38
C ALA A 665 13.92 -5.70 6.39
N ASN A 666 13.41 -5.58 7.61
CA ASN A 666 14.04 -4.81 8.70
C ASN A 666 15.29 -5.47 9.31
N GLU A 667 15.59 -6.71 8.97
CA GLU A 667 16.80 -7.44 9.43
C GLU A 667 18.00 -7.26 8.47
N ARG A 668 17.74 -6.74 7.26
CA ARG A 668 18.80 -6.39 6.30
C ARG A 668 19.39 -5.03 6.65
N SER A 669 20.63 -4.75 6.27
CA SER A 669 21.20 -3.42 6.44
C SER A 669 20.44 -2.40 5.57
N LEU A 670 20.29 -1.15 6.07
CA LEU A 670 19.63 -0.08 5.32
C LEU A 670 20.29 0.15 3.95
N SER A 671 21.61 0.08 3.89
CA SER A 671 22.37 0.23 2.64
C SER A 671 22.05 -0.86 1.62
N ALA A 672 21.90 -2.12 2.05
CA ALA A 672 21.52 -3.23 1.18
C ALA A 672 20.06 -3.10 0.70
N GLU A 673 19.16 -2.66 1.58
CA GLU A 673 17.77 -2.41 1.22
C GLU A 673 17.65 -1.31 0.16
N LEU A 674 18.33 -0.16 0.37
CA LEU A 674 18.33 0.95 -0.59
C LEU A 674 19.02 0.59 -1.91
N ALA A 675 20.07 -0.24 -1.88
CA ALA A 675 20.74 -0.73 -3.09
C ALA A 675 19.79 -1.64 -3.90
N ALA A 676 19.07 -2.55 -3.23
CA ALA A 676 18.09 -3.43 -3.85
C ALA A 676 16.93 -2.63 -4.50
N GLU A 677 16.40 -1.63 -3.80
CA GLU A 677 15.37 -0.74 -4.37
C GLU A 677 15.87 0.04 -5.59
N LYS A 678 17.10 0.54 -5.53
CA LYS A 678 17.71 1.24 -6.66
C LYS A 678 17.89 0.31 -7.86
N ALA A 679 18.35 -0.92 -7.64
CA ALA A 679 18.48 -1.92 -8.69
C ALA A 679 17.12 -2.26 -9.31
N GLN A 680 16.09 -2.44 -8.49
CA GLN A 680 14.72 -2.69 -8.96
C GLN A 680 14.15 -1.52 -9.78
N LYS A 681 14.37 -0.27 -9.34
CA LYS A 681 13.94 0.93 -10.07
C LYS A 681 14.69 1.13 -11.40
N SER A 682 15.92 0.64 -11.51
CA SER A 682 16.74 0.71 -12.73
C SER A 682 16.54 -0.47 -13.68
N ALA A 683 15.83 -1.53 -13.24
CA ALA A 683 15.54 -2.68 -14.06
C ALA A 683 14.66 -2.31 -15.25
N LYS A 684 14.87 -2.99 -16.39
CA LYS A 684 14.09 -2.78 -17.61
C LYS A 684 12.62 -3.14 -17.38
N ASP A 685 11.74 -2.18 -17.56
CA ASP A 685 10.29 -2.40 -17.50
C ASP A 685 9.79 -3.00 -18.83
N VAL A 686 9.71 -4.32 -18.87
CA VAL A 686 9.31 -5.08 -20.05
C VAL A 686 7.90 -4.72 -20.52
N LEU A 687 6.95 -4.55 -19.59
CA LEU A 687 5.55 -4.24 -19.90
C LEU A 687 5.39 -2.80 -20.40
N LEU A 688 6.08 -1.83 -19.78
CA LEU A 688 6.07 -0.45 -20.23
C LEU A 688 6.66 -0.32 -21.65
N ASN A 689 7.77 -1.01 -21.90
CA ASN A 689 8.40 -1.02 -23.21
C ASN A 689 7.50 -1.64 -24.28
N GLU A 690 6.82 -2.74 -23.95
CA GLU A 690 5.88 -3.38 -24.88
C GLU A 690 4.65 -2.49 -25.13
N ALA A 691 4.08 -1.88 -24.08
CA ALA A 691 2.98 -0.92 -24.22
C ALA A 691 3.37 0.28 -25.12
N ALA A 692 4.60 0.77 -24.99
CA ALA A 692 5.10 1.82 -25.85
C ALA A 692 5.22 1.36 -27.32
N LYS A 693 5.65 0.11 -27.59
CA LYS A 693 5.70 -0.46 -28.94
C LYS A 693 4.28 -0.63 -29.53
N ILE A 694 3.31 -1.12 -28.75
CA ILE A 694 1.90 -1.21 -29.13
C ILE A 694 1.36 0.17 -29.51
N LEU A 695 1.67 1.20 -28.72
CA LEU A 695 1.28 2.57 -29.03
C LEU A 695 1.97 3.11 -30.29
N GLY A 696 3.21 2.71 -30.56
CA GLY A 696 3.91 2.99 -31.83
C GLY A 696 3.18 2.38 -33.01
N ASP A 697 2.78 1.11 -32.95
CA ASP A 697 1.96 0.43 -33.95
C ASP A 697 0.63 1.16 -34.15
N THR A 698 -0.04 1.54 -33.07
CA THR A 698 -1.30 2.31 -33.08
C THR A 698 -1.09 3.63 -33.82
N SER A 699 0.00 4.35 -33.54
CA SER A 699 0.32 5.63 -34.18
C SER A 699 0.49 5.48 -35.68
N ASP A 700 1.19 4.42 -36.15
CA ASP A 700 1.40 4.16 -37.55
C ASP A 700 0.09 3.78 -38.27
N LEU A 701 -0.74 2.96 -37.61
CA LEU A 701 -2.05 2.57 -38.16
C LEU A 701 -3.02 3.76 -38.27
N LEU A 702 -3.02 4.66 -37.29
CA LEU A 702 -3.82 5.88 -37.32
C LEU A 702 -3.35 6.85 -38.41
N LYS A 703 -2.05 6.98 -38.64
CA LYS A 703 -1.51 7.77 -39.73
C LYS A 703 -1.91 7.20 -41.11
N ALA A 704 -1.91 5.87 -41.24
CA ALA A 704 -2.34 5.20 -42.48
C ALA A 704 -3.87 5.23 -42.68
N ASN A 705 -4.64 5.36 -41.60
CA ASN A 705 -6.11 5.33 -41.63
C ASN A 705 -6.71 6.48 -40.81
N PRO A 706 -6.63 7.74 -41.25
CA PRO A 706 -7.05 8.91 -40.47
C PRO A 706 -8.51 8.91 -40.01
N LYS A 707 -9.38 8.13 -40.62
CA LYS A 707 -10.80 8.00 -40.23
C LYS A 707 -11.00 7.43 -38.82
N PHE A 708 -10.03 6.68 -38.30
CA PHE A 708 -10.06 6.11 -36.97
C PHE A 708 -9.45 7.06 -35.92
N ALA A 709 -8.75 8.11 -36.36
CA ALA A 709 -8.16 9.08 -35.47
C ALA A 709 -9.26 9.96 -34.81
N MET A 710 -8.86 10.65 -33.77
CA MET A 710 -9.74 11.61 -33.10
C MET A 710 -10.22 12.66 -34.11
N GLN A 711 -11.54 12.81 -34.25
CA GLN A 711 -12.15 13.86 -35.06
C GLN A 711 -12.23 15.15 -34.24
N PRO A 712 -11.80 16.30 -34.77
CA PRO A 712 -12.03 17.56 -34.09
C PRO A 712 -13.55 17.76 -33.91
N ALA A 713 -13.97 18.24 -32.74
CA ALA A 713 -15.37 18.58 -32.52
C ALA A 713 -15.83 19.50 -33.67
N SER A 714 -16.76 19.03 -34.47
CA SER A 714 -17.33 19.86 -35.53
C SER A 714 -18.09 21.00 -34.88
N GLY A 715 -17.49 22.19 -34.86
CA GLY A 715 -18.19 23.42 -34.44
C GLY A 715 -19.39 23.63 -35.33
N LYS A 716 -20.50 23.02 -34.94
CA LYS A 716 -21.85 23.46 -35.37
C LYS A 716 -22.42 24.21 -34.18
N ASP A 717 -21.91 25.43 -34.01
CA ASP A 717 -22.73 26.48 -33.38
C ASP A 717 -23.89 26.74 -34.29
N LYS A 718 -25.09 26.40 -33.83
CA LYS A 718 -26.34 27.01 -34.23
C LYS A 718 -27.08 27.45 -33.01
#